data_8dc8c859650a063eda96dda63fdf1269
#
_entry.id   8dc8c859650a063eda96dda63fdf1269
#
_cell.length_a   1.000
_cell.length_b   1.000
_cell.length_c   1.000
_cell.angle_alpha   90.00
_cell.angle_beta   90.00
_cell.angle_gamma   90.00
#
_symmetry.space_group_name_H-M   'P 1'
#
loop_
_entity.id
_entity.type
_entity.pdbx_description
1 polymer ?
#
loop_
_entity_poly.entity_id
_entity_poly.type
_entity_poly.pdbx_seq_one_letter_code
_entity_poly.pdbx_strand_id
1 'polypeptide(L)'
;MQTFTITDLSFTYPTESVPALQNVSLSIEAGSFTVLCGRSGCGKSTLLRQLKPILQPHGTQTGAILFEGKSLSSLSQREQSARIGFVLQNLDAQLVTDKVWHELAFGLESLGLSTPVIRRRVAEIASFFGIQNWFYKPVCELSGGQKQLVNLASVMALEPSVLLLDEPTSQLDPIAATDFLSTLGRINRELGTTIILSEHRLEDALALSTNVVFLERGRILDTGTASEVGSRLKAAGSDMFSAMPVPMRIYAGVPNDLPCPVTVAQGRQWLEAFSETHPLCPVPPAAPSEKREGPAAVELDEAFFRYDKQSPDVVKALTLRAYPGELLAILGGNGTGKSTTMGLISGIHRAYRGKISVLGTAPQEVSGKIALLPQDPQTLFVKNTVIEDLLSVLDDAPRDRRKALALEKARLCELTELLERHPYDLSGGEQQRTALCKVLLREPEVLLLDEPTKGLDAEFKRVFARIIRRLCARGVCVIMVSHDAEFCASYASRCAMFFDGAIVAEGTPREFFSSGSFYTTSASRMARGLLPGAITPEDVIAACGGEVPPEPNLPADGGGAAEIQAQKEAQKQAKTYLLPSQTAPLPLWRKLLGALGGFGALICLWRILSISDLSELLTQGGLTSLAGDTFRLYLAMLACLLVLAVSFSRAAPQPVHSSLGGRPLSGRTKLASVLSLLLVPLTIFIGIVYFGKKSYGVVSILVLLECMAPFALIFEGRKPKARELVLIAALCALAVAGRAALFMLPGFKPVAALVILSGVAFGGETGFLVGAMSMLTSNVLFGQGPWTPFQMFAMGLIGFLAGVSFQKGLLRAGRAPLAIFGAVSVVLVYGGIMNPASAILYQPNLSLSVLKAYYLTGFPFDLVHAAATALFLCFGAEPMLEKLERVKRKYGLTEAE
;
A
#
# COMPACT_ATOMS: atom_id res chain seq x y z
N MET A 1 12.48 36.22 4.01
CA MET A 1 11.90 35.67 5.27
C MET A 1 11.93 34.17 5.15
N GLN A 2 12.44 33.47 6.17
CA GLN A 2 12.55 32.00 6.13
C GLN A 2 11.21 31.38 6.51
N THR A 3 10.72 30.49 5.68
CA THR A 3 9.48 29.71 5.94
C THR A 3 9.80 28.50 6.82
N PHE A 4 10.82 27.72 6.48
CA PHE A 4 11.31 26.64 7.32
C PHE A 4 12.80 26.84 7.65
N THR A 5 13.15 26.58 8.90
CA THR A 5 14.54 26.44 9.34
C THR A 5 14.68 25.09 10.05
N ILE A 6 15.48 24.22 9.47
CA ILE A 6 15.76 22.87 9.96
C ILE A 6 17.19 22.88 10.47
N THR A 7 17.39 22.40 11.72
CA THR A 7 18.72 22.38 12.36
C THR A 7 18.98 20.97 12.89
N ASP A 8 20.06 20.35 12.39
CA ASP A 8 20.58 19.04 12.80
C ASP A 8 19.51 17.93 12.92
N LEU A 9 18.54 17.93 11.99
CA LEU A 9 17.45 16.97 11.98
C LEU A 9 17.97 15.57 11.66
N SER A 10 17.78 14.64 12.60
CA SER A 10 17.98 13.21 12.37
C SER A 10 16.73 12.43 12.72
N PHE A 11 16.44 11.38 11.95
CA PHE A 11 15.25 10.55 12.16
C PHE A 11 15.52 9.08 11.87
N THR A 12 15.07 8.19 12.77
CA THR A 12 15.21 6.75 12.66
C THR A 12 13.86 6.06 12.84
N TYR A 13 13.49 5.18 11.93
CA TYR A 13 12.28 4.35 12.04
C TYR A 13 12.44 3.29 13.14
N PRO A 14 11.37 2.87 13.84
CA PRO A 14 11.45 1.97 15.00
C PRO A 14 12.05 0.59 14.71
N THR A 15 11.97 0.14 13.46
CA THR A 15 12.45 -1.19 13.03
C THR A 15 13.82 -1.15 12.37
N GLU A 16 14.41 0.05 12.20
CA GLU A 16 15.66 0.24 11.49
C GLU A 16 16.77 0.68 12.43
N SER A 17 17.99 0.22 12.16
CA SER A 17 19.19 0.61 12.88
C SER A 17 19.91 1.79 12.22
N VAL A 18 19.61 2.06 10.93
CA VAL A 18 20.20 3.14 10.16
C VAL A 18 19.23 4.31 10.11
N PRO A 19 19.65 5.53 10.47
CA PRO A 19 18.81 6.71 10.36
C PRO A 19 18.40 6.99 8.91
N ALA A 20 17.11 7.29 8.70
CA ALA A 20 16.60 7.71 7.40
C ALA A 20 16.97 9.16 7.06
N LEU A 21 17.19 10.00 8.09
CA LEU A 21 17.76 11.35 7.98
C LEU A 21 18.89 11.48 8.98
N GLN A 22 19.99 12.15 8.58
CA GLN A 22 21.19 12.30 9.38
C GLN A 22 21.70 13.75 9.33
N ASN A 23 21.57 14.47 10.44
CA ASN A 23 22.07 15.84 10.63
C ASN A 23 21.70 16.79 9.46
N VAL A 24 20.42 16.73 9.03
CA VAL A 24 19.91 17.57 7.96
C VAL A 24 19.70 18.98 8.49
N SER A 25 20.45 19.96 7.95
CA SER A 25 20.27 21.39 8.20
C SER A 25 19.94 22.09 6.89
N LEU A 26 18.78 22.78 6.85
CA LEU A 26 18.24 23.40 5.63
C LEU A 26 17.41 24.62 5.99
N SER A 27 17.56 25.69 5.20
CA SER A 27 16.75 26.89 5.26
C SER A 27 15.96 27.07 3.97
N ILE A 28 14.66 27.27 4.07
CA ILE A 28 13.74 27.44 2.93
C ILE A 28 13.10 28.82 2.99
N GLU A 29 13.30 29.59 1.96
CA GLU A 29 12.81 30.96 1.87
C GLU A 29 11.31 31.02 1.50
N ALA A 30 10.63 32.08 1.94
CA ALA A 30 9.24 32.33 1.59
C ALA A 30 9.12 32.62 0.09
N GLY A 31 8.10 31.99 -0.54
CA GLY A 31 7.85 32.10 -1.98
C GLY A 31 8.86 31.34 -2.85
N SER A 32 9.82 30.59 -2.29
CA SER A 32 10.74 29.77 -3.08
C SER A 32 10.04 28.53 -3.66
N PHE A 33 10.57 28.06 -4.79
CA PHE A 33 10.25 26.75 -5.37
C PHE A 33 11.44 25.83 -5.18
N THR A 34 11.39 25.00 -4.14
CA THR A 34 12.50 24.10 -3.75
C THR A 34 12.22 22.70 -4.25
N VAL A 35 13.16 22.12 -5.00
CA VAL A 35 13.09 20.73 -5.50
C VAL A 35 14.05 19.84 -4.72
N LEU A 36 13.51 18.78 -4.12
CA LEU A 36 14.28 17.75 -3.42
C LEU A 36 14.65 16.63 -4.40
N CYS A 37 15.94 16.49 -4.68
CA CYS A 37 16.51 15.50 -5.58
C CYS A 37 17.28 14.42 -4.82
N GLY A 38 17.42 13.23 -5.40
CA GLY A 38 18.18 12.12 -4.85
C GLY A 38 17.62 10.76 -5.21
N ARG A 39 18.40 9.71 -4.97
CA ARG A 39 18.01 8.31 -5.27
C ARG A 39 16.74 7.89 -4.51
N SER A 40 16.08 6.84 -4.98
CA SER A 40 14.97 6.23 -4.22
C SER A 40 15.47 5.75 -2.85
N GLY A 41 14.67 5.98 -1.80
CA GLY A 41 15.06 5.62 -0.43
C GLY A 41 16.06 6.56 0.28
N CYS A 42 16.52 7.66 -0.34
CA CYS A 42 17.48 8.58 0.30
C CYS A 42 16.88 9.49 1.38
N GLY A 43 15.58 9.42 1.67
CA GLY A 43 14.94 10.19 2.75
C GLY A 43 14.05 11.36 2.32
N LYS A 44 13.80 11.62 1.01
CA LYS A 44 12.98 12.76 0.51
C LYS A 44 11.59 12.80 1.14
N SER A 45 10.84 11.71 1.02
CA SER A 45 9.47 11.59 1.58
C SER A 45 9.47 11.66 3.10
N THR A 46 10.52 11.14 3.75
CA THR A 46 10.69 11.25 5.19
C THR A 46 10.88 12.72 5.60
N LEU A 47 11.74 13.45 4.89
CA LEU A 47 11.96 14.89 5.14
C LEU A 47 10.68 15.69 4.95
N LEU A 48 9.95 15.49 3.85
CA LEU A 48 8.67 16.18 3.61
C LEU A 48 7.66 15.93 4.73
N ARG A 49 7.53 14.68 5.18
CA ARG A 49 6.60 14.32 6.27
C ARG A 49 7.01 14.90 7.61
N GLN A 50 8.31 15.13 7.87
CA GLN A 50 8.78 15.81 9.08
C GLN A 50 8.33 17.28 9.12
N LEU A 51 8.09 17.91 7.97
CA LEU A 51 7.62 19.30 7.89
C LEU A 51 6.12 19.47 8.19
N LYS A 52 5.35 18.37 8.32
CA LYS A 52 3.94 18.40 8.71
C LYS A 52 3.67 17.44 9.87
N PRO A 53 3.60 17.92 11.13
CA PRO A 53 3.54 17.08 12.34
C PRO A 53 2.47 15.97 12.30
N ILE A 54 1.29 16.24 11.75
CA ILE A 54 0.21 15.24 11.64
C ILE A 54 0.57 14.05 10.73
N LEU A 55 1.52 14.23 9.80
CA LEU A 55 1.99 13.20 8.88
C LEU A 55 3.33 12.59 9.28
N GLN A 56 3.94 13.10 10.36
CA GLN A 56 5.21 12.57 10.84
C GLN A 56 5.11 11.06 11.08
N PRO A 57 6.04 10.27 10.54
CA PRO A 57 6.12 8.86 10.85
C PRO A 57 6.54 8.66 12.30
N HIS A 58 6.12 7.54 12.90
CA HIS A 58 6.61 7.18 14.23
C HIS A 58 8.08 6.79 14.17
N GLY A 59 8.89 7.24 15.14
CA GLY A 59 10.31 6.99 15.21
C GLY A 59 11.04 7.94 16.17
N THR A 60 12.33 7.78 16.27
CA THR A 60 13.18 8.65 17.10
C THR A 60 13.66 9.83 16.27
N GLN A 61 13.30 11.04 16.69
CA GLN A 61 13.71 12.30 16.07
C GLN A 61 14.64 13.08 17.01
N THR A 62 15.67 13.69 16.44
CA THR A 62 16.53 14.70 17.10
C THR A 62 16.66 15.92 16.21
N GLY A 63 17.09 17.05 16.77
CA GLY A 63 17.15 18.33 16.06
C GLY A 63 15.88 19.15 16.19
N ALA A 64 15.81 20.30 15.51
CA ALA A 64 14.73 21.25 15.59
C ALA A 64 14.21 21.67 14.21
N ILE A 65 12.89 21.87 14.11
CA ILE A 65 12.24 22.43 12.92
C ILE A 65 11.45 23.66 13.35
N LEU A 66 11.78 24.80 12.77
CA LEU A 66 11.06 26.04 12.96
C LEU A 66 10.23 26.35 11.70
N PHE A 67 9.01 26.78 11.89
CA PHE A 67 8.12 27.30 10.88
C PHE A 67 7.89 28.80 11.15
N GLU A 68 8.33 29.66 10.24
CA GLU A 68 8.31 31.12 10.39
C GLU A 68 8.85 31.59 11.75
N GLY A 69 9.96 31.00 12.18
CA GLY A 69 10.64 31.31 13.43
C GLY A 69 10.03 30.71 14.70
N LYS A 70 8.90 29.99 14.61
CA LYS A 70 8.26 29.30 15.74
C LYS A 70 8.52 27.80 15.65
N SER A 71 8.62 27.11 16.79
CA SER A 71 8.71 25.65 16.77
C SER A 71 7.51 25.03 16.07
N LEU A 72 7.76 24.13 15.12
CA LEU A 72 6.72 23.46 14.34
C LEU A 72 5.76 22.66 15.24
N SER A 73 6.23 22.10 16.35
CA SER A 73 5.43 21.39 17.34
C SER A 73 4.47 22.29 18.15
N SER A 74 4.70 23.60 18.17
CA SER A 74 3.84 24.55 18.88
C SER A 74 2.58 24.96 18.10
N LEU A 75 2.52 24.66 16.79
CA LEU A 75 1.38 24.98 15.96
C LEU A 75 0.18 24.06 16.31
N SER A 76 -1.00 24.67 16.46
CA SER A 76 -2.23 23.91 16.60
C SER A 76 -2.52 23.08 15.35
N GLN A 77 -3.26 21.98 15.51
CA GLN A 77 -3.64 21.12 14.38
C GLN A 77 -4.41 21.90 13.29
N ARG A 78 -5.23 22.87 13.69
CA ARG A 78 -5.97 23.72 12.77
C ARG A 78 -5.04 24.61 11.95
N GLU A 79 -4.06 25.25 12.59
CA GLU A 79 -3.05 26.06 11.90
C GLU A 79 -2.19 25.22 10.95
N GLN A 80 -1.74 24.05 11.36
CA GLN A 80 -1.00 23.13 10.50
C GLN A 80 -1.80 22.73 9.25
N SER A 81 -3.11 22.45 9.42
CA SER A 81 -3.98 22.06 8.32
C SER A 81 -4.26 23.21 7.35
N ALA A 82 -4.43 24.43 7.86
CA ALA A 82 -4.71 25.60 7.05
C ALA A 82 -3.46 26.17 6.35
N ARG A 83 -2.28 26.13 7.01
CA ARG A 83 -1.09 26.85 6.52
C ARG A 83 -0.10 25.97 5.75
N ILE A 84 -0.07 24.66 6.03
CA ILE A 84 0.84 23.70 5.39
C ILE A 84 0.01 22.71 4.60
N GLY A 85 -0.11 22.92 3.28
CA GLY A 85 -0.71 21.97 2.35
C GLY A 85 0.21 20.77 2.12
N PHE A 86 -0.36 19.58 1.91
CA PHE A 86 0.40 18.38 1.55
C PHE A 86 -0.32 17.59 0.47
N VAL A 87 0.38 17.24 -0.60
CA VAL A 87 -0.08 16.37 -1.68
C VAL A 87 0.69 15.06 -1.60
N LEU A 88 -0.05 13.97 -1.35
CA LEU A 88 0.51 12.63 -1.20
C LEU A 88 0.85 12.00 -2.55
N GLN A 89 1.81 11.08 -2.56
CA GLN A 89 2.16 10.26 -3.72
C GLN A 89 0.99 9.36 -4.19
N ASN A 90 0.22 8.81 -3.24
CA ASN A 90 -0.94 7.98 -3.55
C ASN A 90 -2.22 8.83 -3.54
N LEU A 91 -2.79 9.07 -4.73
CA LEU A 91 -4.00 9.84 -4.96
C LEU A 91 -5.24 9.27 -4.25
N ASP A 92 -5.47 7.98 -4.41
CA ASP A 92 -6.66 7.32 -3.90
C ASP A 92 -6.66 7.25 -2.35
N ALA A 93 -5.50 7.45 -1.72
CA ALA A 93 -5.40 7.57 -0.26
C ALA A 93 -5.75 8.98 0.26
N GLN A 94 -5.79 9.99 -0.59
CA GLN A 94 -6.05 11.39 -0.21
C GLN A 94 -7.45 11.85 -0.57
N LEU A 95 -8.00 11.41 -1.69
CA LEU A 95 -9.36 11.73 -2.12
C LEU A 95 -10.38 10.96 -1.25
N VAL A 96 -11.27 11.68 -0.59
CA VAL A 96 -12.17 11.15 0.46
C VAL A 96 -13.62 11.10 0.00
N THR A 97 -14.05 12.03 -0.86
CA THR A 97 -15.45 12.21 -1.23
C THR A 97 -15.80 11.55 -2.57
N ASP A 98 -17.09 11.40 -2.83
CA ASP A 98 -17.62 10.77 -4.04
C ASP A 98 -17.61 11.69 -5.28
N LYS A 99 -17.72 13.01 -5.07
CA LYS A 99 -17.85 14.03 -6.15
C LYS A 99 -16.79 15.11 -6.05
N VAL A 100 -16.41 15.66 -7.18
CA VAL A 100 -15.39 16.72 -7.29
C VAL A 100 -15.72 17.93 -6.41
N TRP A 101 -16.94 18.46 -6.48
CA TRP A 101 -17.30 19.64 -5.69
C TRP A 101 -17.31 19.39 -4.17
N HIS A 102 -17.67 18.18 -3.74
CA HIS A 102 -17.56 17.78 -2.34
C HIS A 102 -16.09 17.76 -1.89
N GLU A 103 -15.19 17.24 -2.73
CA GLU A 103 -13.76 17.18 -2.43
C GLU A 103 -13.17 18.58 -2.25
N LEU A 104 -13.56 19.51 -3.10
CA LEU A 104 -13.11 20.91 -2.98
C LEU A 104 -13.66 21.60 -1.72
N ALA A 105 -14.87 21.26 -1.28
CA ALA A 105 -15.51 21.83 -0.10
C ALA A 105 -15.06 21.17 1.22
N PHE A 106 -14.67 19.90 1.20
CA PHE A 106 -14.43 19.07 2.37
C PHE A 106 -13.46 19.68 3.41
N GLY A 107 -12.32 20.19 2.93
CA GLY A 107 -11.32 20.83 3.80
C GLY A 107 -11.84 22.11 4.45
N LEU A 108 -12.61 22.89 3.70
CA LEU A 108 -13.19 24.16 4.16
C LEU A 108 -14.30 23.93 5.22
N GLU A 109 -15.13 22.91 5.00
CA GLU A 109 -16.14 22.46 5.96
C GLU A 109 -15.51 21.95 7.25
N SER A 110 -14.45 21.17 7.12
CA SER A 110 -13.70 20.65 8.28
C SER A 110 -13.07 21.76 9.12
N LEU A 111 -12.70 22.87 8.51
CA LEU A 111 -12.25 24.08 9.22
C LEU A 111 -13.41 24.91 9.80
N GLY A 112 -14.67 24.54 9.56
CA GLY A 112 -15.85 25.21 10.08
C GLY A 112 -16.10 26.60 9.47
N LEU A 113 -15.77 26.79 8.17
CA LEU A 113 -16.05 28.04 7.47
C LEU A 113 -17.55 28.16 7.13
N SER A 114 -18.05 29.37 7.02
CA SER A 114 -19.46 29.61 6.66
C SER A 114 -19.76 29.25 5.21
N THR A 115 -20.95 28.74 4.92
CA THR A 115 -21.39 28.31 3.60
C THR A 115 -21.15 29.34 2.48
N PRO A 116 -21.40 30.68 2.67
CA PRO A 116 -21.10 31.68 1.64
C PRO A 116 -19.62 31.76 1.30
N VAL A 117 -18.72 31.62 2.29
CA VAL A 117 -17.26 31.62 2.09
C VAL A 117 -16.83 30.35 1.35
N ILE A 118 -17.38 29.19 1.74
CA ILE A 118 -17.09 27.92 1.07
C ILE A 118 -17.49 27.99 -0.41
N ARG A 119 -18.73 28.44 -0.71
CA ARG A 119 -19.21 28.56 -2.09
C ARG A 119 -18.32 29.45 -2.94
N ARG A 120 -17.90 30.60 -2.41
CA ARG A 120 -17.00 31.51 -3.12
C ARG A 120 -15.66 30.88 -3.41
N ARG A 121 -14.99 30.34 -2.40
CA ARG A 121 -13.67 29.69 -2.57
C ARG A 121 -13.69 28.50 -3.52
N VAL A 122 -14.71 27.64 -3.39
CA VAL A 122 -14.88 26.50 -4.29
C VAL A 122 -15.07 26.96 -5.75
N ALA A 123 -15.85 28.02 -5.99
CA ALA A 123 -16.04 28.57 -7.34
C ALA A 123 -14.73 29.20 -7.89
N GLU A 124 -14.01 29.97 -7.08
CA GLU A 124 -12.72 30.56 -7.43
C GLU A 124 -11.69 29.48 -7.80
N ILE A 125 -11.54 28.46 -6.96
CA ILE A 125 -10.62 27.36 -7.20
C ILE A 125 -11.02 26.54 -8.43
N ALA A 126 -12.31 26.21 -8.58
CA ALA A 126 -12.78 25.49 -9.75
C ALA A 126 -12.48 26.24 -11.05
N SER A 127 -12.60 27.58 -11.02
CA SER A 127 -12.29 28.47 -12.15
C SER A 127 -10.78 28.54 -12.41
N PHE A 128 -9.95 28.71 -11.36
CA PHE A 128 -8.50 28.78 -11.47
C PHE A 128 -7.88 27.51 -12.09
N PHE A 129 -8.39 26.36 -11.67
CA PHE A 129 -7.89 25.05 -12.15
C PHE A 129 -8.61 24.53 -13.40
N GLY A 130 -9.63 25.22 -13.93
CA GLY A 130 -10.38 24.81 -15.12
C GLY A 130 -11.22 23.53 -14.92
N ILE A 131 -11.77 23.33 -13.71
CA ILE A 131 -12.47 22.11 -13.31
C ILE A 131 -13.98 22.15 -13.62
N GLN A 132 -14.49 23.23 -14.20
CA GLN A 132 -15.94 23.51 -14.35
C GLN A 132 -16.68 22.38 -15.09
N ASN A 133 -16.06 21.79 -16.13
CA ASN A 133 -16.70 20.78 -16.99
C ASN A 133 -16.93 19.44 -16.30
N TRP A 134 -16.25 19.19 -15.18
CA TRP A 134 -16.33 17.95 -14.42
C TRP A 134 -16.62 18.17 -12.93
N PHE A 135 -17.07 19.36 -12.60
CA PHE A 135 -17.36 19.80 -11.22
C PHE A 135 -18.36 18.89 -10.49
N TYR A 136 -19.37 18.36 -11.19
CA TYR A 136 -20.40 17.48 -10.64
C TYR A 136 -20.13 15.99 -10.87
N LYS A 137 -19.05 15.64 -11.58
CA LYS A 137 -18.72 14.23 -11.85
C LYS A 137 -18.30 13.49 -10.58
N PRO A 138 -18.56 12.17 -10.53
CA PRO A 138 -17.96 11.31 -9.54
C PRO A 138 -16.44 11.27 -9.69
N VAL A 139 -15.71 11.26 -8.56
CA VAL A 139 -14.22 11.21 -8.55
C VAL A 139 -13.68 9.95 -9.22
N CYS A 140 -14.42 8.82 -9.11
CA CYS A 140 -14.03 7.55 -9.73
C CYS A 140 -14.02 7.57 -11.27
N GLU A 141 -14.77 8.49 -11.92
CA GLU A 141 -14.80 8.64 -13.38
C GLU A 141 -13.66 9.51 -13.95
N LEU A 142 -12.86 10.11 -13.07
CA LEU A 142 -11.77 11.01 -13.49
C LEU A 142 -10.54 10.23 -13.91
N SER A 143 -9.83 10.76 -14.93
CA SER A 143 -8.48 10.27 -15.26
C SER A 143 -7.49 10.57 -14.13
N GLY A 144 -6.34 9.87 -14.12
CA GLY A 144 -5.28 10.09 -13.12
C GLY A 144 -4.82 11.56 -13.04
N GLY A 145 -4.65 12.23 -14.19
CA GLY A 145 -4.29 13.65 -14.23
C GLY A 145 -5.39 14.55 -13.67
N GLN A 146 -6.65 14.28 -13.98
CA GLN A 146 -7.79 15.02 -13.43
C GLN A 146 -7.91 14.81 -11.91
N LYS A 147 -7.75 13.58 -11.42
CA LYS A 147 -7.73 13.29 -9.97
C LYS A 147 -6.62 14.07 -9.26
N GLN A 148 -5.41 14.11 -9.86
CA GLN A 148 -4.28 14.87 -9.28
C GLN A 148 -4.56 16.36 -9.23
N LEU A 149 -5.19 16.92 -10.28
CA LEU A 149 -5.56 18.31 -10.31
C LEU A 149 -6.64 18.65 -9.28
N VAL A 150 -7.65 17.78 -9.09
CA VAL A 150 -8.66 17.91 -8.02
C VAL A 150 -8.01 17.86 -6.63
N ASN A 151 -7.08 16.93 -6.44
CA ASN A 151 -6.35 16.79 -5.19
C ASN A 151 -5.54 18.08 -4.87
N LEU A 152 -4.81 18.60 -5.84
CA LEU A 152 -4.12 19.89 -5.69
C LEU A 152 -5.09 21.03 -5.40
N ALA A 153 -6.21 21.08 -6.14
CA ALA A 153 -7.23 22.12 -5.96
C ALA A 153 -7.89 22.06 -4.57
N SER A 154 -8.17 20.87 -4.04
CA SER A 154 -8.75 20.71 -2.69
C SER A 154 -7.79 21.18 -1.60
N VAL A 155 -6.49 20.95 -1.75
CA VAL A 155 -5.46 21.47 -0.84
C VAL A 155 -5.32 22.99 -0.98
N MET A 156 -5.33 23.52 -2.20
CA MET A 156 -5.21 24.95 -2.45
C MET A 156 -6.46 25.75 -2.05
N ALA A 157 -7.62 25.12 -1.95
CA ALA A 157 -8.83 25.76 -1.41
C ALA A 157 -8.65 26.26 0.03
N LEU A 158 -7.73 25.67 0.78
CA LEU A 158 -7.36 26.11 2.13
C LEU A 158 -6.45 27.34 2.15
N GLU A 159 -5.95 27.79 0.99
CA GLU A 159 -4.99 28.90 0.82
C GLU A 159 -3.72 28.73 1.68
N PRO A 160 -3.01 27.59 1.55
CA PRO A 160 -1.82 27.33 2.37
C PRO A 160 -0.68 28.28 1.99
N SER A 161 0.11 28.73 2.99
CA SER A 161 1.34 29.50 2.75
C SER A 161 2.47 28.62 2.20
N VAL A 162 2.42 27.32 2.49
CA VAL A 162 3.38 26.32 2.00
C VAL A 162 2.67 25.12 1.43
N LEU A 163 3.16 24.61 0.31
CA LEU A 163 2.70 23.40 -0.35
C LEU A 163 3.83 22.37 -0.41
N LEU A 164 3.63 21.24 0.23
CA LEU A 164 4.53 20.08 0.22
C LEU A 164 3.99 19.04 -0.73
N LEU A 165 4.81 18.57 -1.68
CA LEU A 165 4.38 17.58 -2.68
C LEU A 165 5.37 16.41 -2.73
N ASP A 166 4.85 15.20 -2.52
CA ASP A 166 5.64 13.96 -2.53
C ASP A 166 5.39 13.19 -3.82
N GLU A 167 6.29 13.31 -4.80
CA GLU A 167 6.23 12.68 -6.12
C GLU A 167 4.86 12.80 -6.83
N PRO A 168 4.30 14.03 -6.97
CA PRO A 168 2.94 14.20 -7.46
C PRO A 168 2.75 13.80 -8.93
N THR A 169 3.82 13.77 -9.74
CA THR A 169 3.73 13.40 -11.15
C THR A 169 3.98 11.92 -11.42
N SER A 170 4.29 11.13 -10.41
CA SER A 170 4.66 9.72 -10.55
C SER A 170 3.60 8.85 -11.24
N GLN A 171 2.33 9.22 -11.16
CA GLN A 171 1.20 8.50 -11.78
C GLN A 171 0.71 9.12 -13.10
N LEU A 172 1.28 10.24 -13.50
CA LEU A 172 0.85 11.00 -14.67
C LEU A 172 1.62 10.59 -15.94
N ASP A 173 0.97 10.72 -17.10
CA ASP A 173 1.67 10.71 -18.37
C ASP A 173 2.52 11.99 -18.55
N PRO A 174 3.44 12.03 -19.52
CA PRO A 174 4.32 13.20 -19.67
C PRO A 174 3.58 14.52 -19.90
N ILE A 175 2.48 14.50 -20.64
CA ILE A 175 1.70 15.74 -20.93
C ILE A 175 1.03 16.23 -19.66
N ALA A 176 0.29 15.36 -18.98
CA ALA A 176 -0.38 15.71 -17.73
C ALA A 176 0.61 16.12 -16.63
N ALA A 177 1.82 15.52 -16.61
CA ALA A 177 2.87 15.89 -15.66
C ALA A 177 3.40 17.31 -15.93
N THR A 178 3.68 17.66 -17.19
CA THR A 178 4.11 19.01 -17.58
C THR A 178 3.02 20.05 -17.28
N ASP A 179 1.76 19.75 -17.57
CA ASP A 179 0.62 20.64 -17.25
C ASP A 179 0.47 20.83 -15.74
N PHE A 180 0.63 19.77 -14.96
CA PHE A 180 0.58 19.81 -13.49
C PHE A 180 1.72 20.68 -12.93
N LEU A 181 2.97 20.47 -13.37
CA LEU A 181 4.13 21.27 -12.93
C LEU A 181 4.01 22.73 -13.37
N SER A 182 3.52 22.99 -14.58
CA SER A 182 3.26 24.36 -15.02
C SER A 182 2.22 25.07 -14.16
N THR A 183 1.20 24.34 -13.70
CA THR A 183 0.21 24.83 -12.75
C THR A 183 0.83 25.14 -11.39
N LEU A 184 1.73 24.32 -10.88
CA LEU A 184 2.51 24.61 -9.66
C LEU A 184 3.37 25.87 -9.83
N GLY A 185 4.05 26.00 -10.96
CA GLY A 185 4.81 27.22 -11.28
C GLY A 185 3.93 28.48 -11.31
N ARG A 186 2.68 28.39 -11.80
CA ARG A 186 1.71 29.46 -11.77
C ARG A 186 1.28 29.81 -10.34
N ILE A 187 0.97 28.79 -9.51
CA ILE A 187 0.64 28.97 -8.09
C ILE A 187 1.76 29.70 -7.35
N ASN A 188 3.01 29.27 -7.56
CA ASN A 188 4.17 29.89 -6.91
C ASN A 188 4.32 31.37 -7.32
N ARG A 189 4.27 31.68 -8.63
CA ARG A 189 4.48 33.05 -9.13
C ARG A 189 3.32 34.00 -8.83
N GLU A 190 2.06 33.52 -8.97
CA GLU A 190 0.88 34.38 -8.84
C GLU A 190 0.40 34.52 -7.38
N LEU A 191 0.51 33.45 -6.58
CA LEU A 191 0.03 33.43 -5.20
C LEU A 191 1.16 33.57 -4.16
N GLY A 192 2.43 33.51 -4.58
CA GLY A 192 3.57 33.56 -3.66
C GLY A 192 3.69 32.37 -2.72
N THR A 193 2.98 31.28 -3.00
CA THR A 193 3.01 30.06 -2.16
C THR A 193 4.40 29.42 -2.23
N THR A 194 4.99 29.14 -1.07
CA THR A 194 6.25 28.37 -0.99
C THR A 194 6.01 26.93 -1.40
N ILE A 195 6.77 26.40 -2.34
CA ILE A 195 6.62 25.04 -2.84
C ILE A 195 7.86 24.22 -2.49
N ILE A 196 7.63 23.03 -1.91
CA ILE A 196 8.69 22.03 -1.67
C ILE A 196 8.24 20.74 -2.33
N LEU A 197 8.95 20.35 -3.37
CA LEU A 197 8.58 19.27 -4.27
C LEU A 197 9.64 18.17 -4.24
N SER A 198 9.28 16.93 -3.99
CA SER A 198 10.12 15.77 -4.33
C SER A 198 9.70 15.22 -5.69
N GLU A 199 10.66 15.01 -6.59
CA GLU A 199 10.41 14.48 -7.94
C GLU A 199 11.54 13.61 -8.44
N HIS A 200 11.17 12.66 -9.32
CA HIS A 200 12.11 11.85 -10.10
C HIS A 200 12.26 12.35 -11.55
N ARG A 201 11.22 13.01 -12.07
CA ARG A 201 11.27 13.67 -13.39
C ARG A 201 11.81 15.08 -13.21
N LEU A 202 13.12 15.23 -13.29
CA LEU A 202 13.77 16.48 -12.97
C LEU A 202 13.74 17.52 -14.09
N GLU A 203 13.44 17.13 -15.35
CA GLU A 203 13.49 18.02 -16.50
C GLU A 203 12.59 19.26 -16.35
N ASP A 204 11.32 19.05 -16.06
CA ASP A 204 10.36 20.14 -15.90
C ASP A 204 10.44 20.77 -14.49
N ALA A 205 10.75 19.97 -13.47
CA ALA A 205 10.81 20.45 -12.09
C ALA A 205 12.00 21.38 -11.85
N LEU A 206 13.19 21.06 -12.36
CA LEU A 206 14.38 21.91 -12.21
C LEU A 206 14.26 23.22 -12.98
N ALA A 207 13.53 23.23 -14.10
CA ALA A 207 13.26 24.43 -14.88
C ALA A 207 12.43 25.48 -14.09
N LEU A 208 11.62 25.00 -13.12
CA LEU A 208 10.77 25.85 -12.24
C LEU A 208 11.46 26.18 -10.92
N SER A 209 12.51 25.48 -10.55
CA SER A 209 13.14 25.58 -9.23
C SER A 209 13.91 26.90 -9.05
N THR A 210 13.71 27.53 -7.91
CA THR A 210 14.60 28.60 -7.41
C THR A 210 15.74 28.03 -6.59
N ASN A 211 15.52 26.88 -5.95
CA ASN A 211 16.50 26.18 -5.13
C ASN A 211 16.39 24.66 -5.30
N VAL A 212 17.48 23.97 -5.31
CA VAL A 212 17.58 22.51 -5.42
C VAL A 212 18.32 21.99 -4.21
N VAL A 213 17.82 20.91 -3.62
CA VAL A 213 18.42 20.22 -2.47
C VAL A 213 18.70 18.79 -2.85
N PHE A 214 19.96 18.43 -2.86
CA PHE A 214 20.39 17.06 -3.14
C PHE A 214 20.54 16.27 -1.84
N LEU A 215 19.77 15.16 -1.75
CA LEU A 215 19.88 14.21 -0.65
C LEU A 215 20.56 12.91 -1.11
N GLU A 216 21.49 12.45 -0.32
CA GLU A 216 22.11 11.14 -0.43
C GLU A 216 22.21 10.47 0.94
N ARG A 217 21.69 9.23 1.06
CA ARG A 217 21.73 8.42 2.30
C ARG A 217 21.32 9.20 3.56
N GLY A 218 20.26 9.98 3.45
CA GLY A 218 19.71 10.76 4.56
C GLY A 218 20.44 12.05 4.89
N ARG A 219 21.44 12.47 4.08
CA ARG A 219 22.20 13.70 4.27
C ARG A 219 22.01 14.65 3.09
N ILE A 220 22.14 15.95 3.34
CA ILE A 220 22.21 16.93 2.27
C ILE A 220 23.63 16.88 1.69
N LEU A 221 23.72 16.60 0.40
CA LEU A 221 24.97 16.60 -0.35
C LEU A 221 25.31 18.00 -0.84
N ASP A 222 24.33 18.69 -1.44
CA ASP A 222 24.50 20.03 -2.00
C ASP A 222 23.17 20.79 -2.06
N THR A 223 23.26 22.14 -2.05
CA THR A 223 22.10 23.04 -2.20
C THR A 223 22.48 24.27 -3.00
N GLY A 224 21.54 24.80 -3.80
CA GLY A 224 21.73 26.01 -4.58
C GLY A 224 20.84 26.04 -5.82
N THR A 225 21.13 26.90 -6.76
CA THR A 225 20.44 26.89 -8.06
C THR A 225 20.77 25.65 -8.85
N ALA A 226 19.89 25.20 -9.74
CA ALA A 226 20.09 23.97 -10.53
C ALA A 226 21.40 24.01 -11.35
N SER A 227 21.77 25.18 -11.93
CA SER A 227 22.98 25.37 -12.71
C SER A 227 24.25 25.29 -11.84
N GLU A 228 24.27 25.93 -10.67
CA GLU A 228 25.40 25.90 -9.74
C GLU A 228 25.64 24.49 -9.19
N VAL A 229 24.57 23.84 -8.73
CA VAL A 229 24.63 22.46 -8.22
C VAL A 229 25.12 21.52 -9.34
N GLY A 230 24.62 21.67 -10.58
CA GLY A 230 25.11 20.92 -11.74
C GLY A 230 26.61 21.09 -11.97
N SER A 231 27.12 22.33 -11.91
CA SER A 231 28.56 22.61 -12.08
C SER A 231 29.41 21.99 -10.98
N ARG A 232 28.95 22.06 -9.71
CA ARG A 232 29.67 21.46 -8.57
C ARG A 232 29.64 19.93 -8.62
N LEU A 233 28.52 19.33 -8.99
CA LEU A 233 28.43 17.87 -9.15
C LEU A 233 29.34 17.34 -10.27
N LYS A 234 29.48 18.10 -11.39
CA LYS A 234 30.46 17.78 -12.45
C LYS A 234 31.89 17.81 -11.91
N ALA A 235 32.25 18.87 -11.20
CA ALA A 235 33.58 19.01 -10.61
C ALA A 235 33.89 17.91 -9.58
N ALA A 236 32.87 17.41 -8.85
CA ALA A 236 33.01 16.33 -7.89
C ALA A 236 33.00 14.92 -8.54
N GLY A 237 32.78 14.80 -9.86
CA GLY A 237 32.68 13.50 -10.56
C GLY A 237 31.54 12.63 -10.04
N SER A 238 30.42 13.24 -9.63
CA SER A 238 29.32 12.53 -8.99
C SER A 238 28.51 11.65 -9.95
N ASP A 239 28.24 10.39 -9.56
CA ASP A 239 27.38 9.45 -10.29
C ASP A 239 25.93 9.93 -10.42
N MET A 240 25.55 10.93 -9.61
CA MET A 240 24.21 11.51 -9.61
C MET A 240 23.84 12.21 -10.92
N PHE A 241 24.81 12.51 -11.79
CA PHE A 241 24.51 13.07 -13.12
C PHE A 241 23.63 12.19 -13.98
N SER A 242 23.65 10.88 -13.78
CA SER A 242 22.76 9.96 -14.51
C SER A 242 21.27 10.25 -14.29
N ALA A 243 20.92 10.89 -13.18
CA ALA A 243 19.54 11.28 -12.81
C ALA A 243 19.16 12.70 -13.27
N MET A 244 20.12 13.48 -13.77
CA MET A 244 19.89 14.87 -14.19
C MET A 244 19.18 14.96 -15.53
N PRO A 245 18.56 16.13 -15.84
CA PRO A 245 18.05 16.45 -17.17
C PRO A 245 19.07 16.21 -18.27
N VAL A 246 18.57 15.83 -19.44
CA VAL A 246 19.42 15.53 -20.61
C VAL A 246 20.43 16.65 -20.94
N PRO A 247 20.06 17.95 -20.95
CA PRO A 247 21.04 19.01 -21.20
C PRO A 247 22.20 19.03 -20.20
N MET A 248 21.92 18.79 -18.92
CA MET A 248 22.94 18.72 -17.87
C MET A 248 23.85 17.48 -18.06
N ARG A 249 23.26 16.34 -18.43
CA ARG A 249 24.03 15.10 -18.73
C ARG A 249 24.99 15.30 -19.90
N ILE A 250 24.55 15.94 -21.00
CA ILE A 250 25.38 16.28 -22.13
C ILE A 250 26.50 17.23 -21.69
N TYR A 251 26.19 18.29 -20.97
CA TYR A 251 27.16 19.21 -20.38
C TYR A 251 28.24 18.51 -19.56
N ALA A 252 27.83 17.52 -18.75
CA ALA A 252 28.80 16.80 -17.90
C ALA A 252 29.74 15.90 -18.70
N GLY A 253 29.23 15.26 -19.78
CA GLY A 253 30.01 14.35 -20.63
C GLY A 253 30.97 15.05 -21.62
N VAL A 254 30.85 16.37 -21.76
CA VAL A 254 31.64 17.16 -22.68
C VAL A 254 32.61 18.06 -21.93
N PRO A 255 33.93 18.08 -22.17
CA PRO A 255 34.86 19.06 -21.65
C PRO A 255 34.49 20.47 -22.15
N ASN A 256 34.15 21.39 -21.26
CA ASN A 256 33.76 22.75 -21.59
C ASN A 256 33.81 23.67 -20.37
N ASP A 257 33.89 24.98 -20.60
CA ASP A 257 33.87 26.05 -19.58
C ASP A 257 32.57 26.87 -19.60
N LEU A 258 31.58 26.45 -20.39
CA LEU A 258 30.29 27.12 -20.49
C LEU A 258 29.43 26.86 -19.23
N PRO A 259 28.46 27.72 -18.92
CA PRO A 259 27.56 27.47 -17.78
C PRO A 259 26.69 26.22 -18.00
N CYS A 260 26.36 25.52 -16.91
CA CYS A 260 25.54 24.30 -16.95
C CYS A 260 24.08 24.61 -17.40
N PRO A 261 23.63 24.08 -18.54
CA PRO A 261 22.27 24.28 -19.04
C PRO A 261 21.30 23.36 -18.28
N VAL A 262 20.16 23.92 -17.85
CA VAL A 262 19.14 23.16 -17.12
C VAL A 262 17.98 22.73 -18.03
N THR A 263 17.58 23.60 -18.96
CA THR A 263 16.46 23.36 -19.88
C THR A 263 16.94 22.97 -21.28
N VAL A 264 16.06 22.35 -22.08
CA VAL A 264 16.33 22.02 -23.48
C VAL A 264 16.68 23.27 -24.29
N ALA A 265 16.02 24.41 -24.03
CA ALA A 265 16.32 25.68 -24.70
C ALA A 265 17.71 26.19 -24.36
N GLN A 266 18.11 26.17 -23.08
CA GLN A 266 19.46 26.52 -22.64
C GLN A 266 20.48 25.52 -23.20
N GLY A 267 20.14 24.24 -23.26
CA GLY A 267 20.99 23.19 -23.83
C GLY A 267 21.26 23.45 -25.33
N ARG A 268 20.24 23.87 -26.09
CA ARG A 268 20.39 24.23 -27.48
C ARG A 268 21.34 25.44 -27.64
N GLN A 269 21.14 26.49 -26.86
CA GLN A 269 22.04 27.67 -26.87
C GLN A 269 23.48 27.28 -26.49
N TRP A 270 23.63 26.37 -25.49
CA TRP A 270 24.91 25.84 -25.10
C TRP A 270 25.58 25.08 -26.27
N LEU A 271 24.82 24.25 -27.00
CA LEU A 271 25.35 23.47 -28.12
C LEU A 271 25.71 24.38 -29.31
N GLU A 272 24.94 25.42 -29.58
CA GLU A 272 25.22 26.45 -30.56
C GLU A 272 26.55 27.17 -30.23
N ALA A 273 26.70 27.66 -28.99
CA ALA A 273 27.94 28.31 -28.53
C ALA A 273 29.15 27.37 -28.53
N PHE A 274 28.97 26.09 -28.18
CA PHE A 274 30.01 25.08 -28.24
C PHE A 274 30.47 24.84 -29.70
N SER A 275 29.51 24.77 -30.62
CA SER A 275 29.80 24.51 -32.05
C SER A 275 30.55 25.64 -32.75
N GLU A 276 30.50 26.88 -32.24
CA GLU A 276 31.27 28.01 -32.77
C GLU A 276 32.79 27.82 -32.54
N THR A 277 33.15 27.11 -31.47
CA THR A 277 34.54 26.94 -31.06
C THR A 277 35.08 25.54 -31.32
N HIS A 278 34.19 24.54 -31.44
CA HIS A 278 34.57 23.14 -31.62
C HIS A 278 33.75 22.51 -32.75
N PRO A 279 34.40 21.86 -33.76
CA PRO A 279 33.68 21.21 -34.84
C PRO A 279 32.90 20.00 -34.30
N LEU A 280 31.61 19.91 -34.65
CA LEU A 280 30.78 18.76 -34.30
C LEU A 280 31.00 17.59 -35.27
N CYS A 281 31.17 16.38 -34.72
CA CYS A 281 31.25 15.17 -35.53
C CYS A 281 29.83 14.74 -35.98
N PRO A 282 29.66 14.28 -37.25
CA PRO A 282 28.36 13.81 -37.70
C PRO A 282 27.95 12.53 -36.93
N VAL A 283 26.64 12.47 -36.55
CA VAL A 283 26.09 11.27 -35.94
C VAL A 283 26.02 10.16 -36.98
N PRO A 284 26.48 8.93 -36.67
CA PRO A 284 26.40 7.81 -37.60
C PRO A 284 24.97 7.59 -38.09
N PRO A 285 24.75 7.28 -39.37
CA PRO A 285 23.42 6.99 -39.90
C PRO A 285 22.81 5.79 -39.17
N ALA A 286 21.47 5.76 -39.07
CA ALA A 286 20.76 4.60 -38.52
C ALA A 286 21.18 3.34 -39.31
N ALA A 287 21.51 2.27 -38.60
CA ALA A 287 21.64 0.98 -39.25
C ALA A 287 20.29 0.64 -39.93
N PRO A 288 20.32 0.17 -41.19
CA PRO A 288 19.09 -0.17 -41.90
C PRO A 288 18.29 -1.18 -41.05
N SER A 289 16.99 -0.97 -40.96
CA SER A 289 16.09 -1.90 -40.27
C SER A 289 16.21 -3.28 -40.91
N GLU A 290 16.92 -4.19 -40.27
CA GLU A 290 16.93 -5.59 -40.71
C GLU A 290 15.50 -6.10 -40.62
N LYS A 291 14.88 -6.43 -41.75
CA LYS A 291 13.64 -7.18 -41.78
C LYS A 291 13.92 -8.51 -41.09
N ARG A 292 13.42 -8.66 -39.85
CA ARG A 292 13.57 -9.92 -39.14
C ARG A 292 12.77 -10.99 -39.85
N GLU A 293 13.44 -11.96 -40.43
CA GLU A 293 12.88 -13.12 -41.08
C GLU A 293 12.72 -14.24 -40.03
N GLY A 294 11.49 -14.71 -39.81
CA GLY A 294 11.22 -15.78 -38.85
C GLY A 294 9.81 -15.74 -38.31
N PRO A 295 9.38 -16.81 -37.63
CA PRO A 295 8.06 -16.83 -37.03
C PRO A 295 7.97 -15.78 -35.89
N ALA A 296 6.89 -14.99 -35.89
CA ALA A 296 6.65 -14.04 -34.83
C ALA A 296 6.36 -14.79 -33.50
N ALA A 297 6.93 -14.32 -32.40
CA ALA A 297 6.61 -14.82 -31.06
C ALA A 297 5.21 -14.36 -30.60
N VAL A 298 4.80 -13.15 -31.02
CA VAL A 298 3.47 -12.60 -30.76
C VAL A 298 2.94 -12.02 -32.08
N GLU A 299 1.73 -12.40 -32.44
CA GLU A 299 1.04 -11.90 -33.62
C GLU A 299 -0.41 -11.57 -33.31
N LEU A 300 -0.77 -10.33 -33.55
CA LEU A 300 -2.15 -9.85 -33.57
C LEU A 300 -2.50 -9.47 -35.01
N ASP A 301 -3.62 -9.92 -35.51
CA ASP A 301 -4.11 -9.63 -36.84
C ASP A 301 -5.56 -9.12 -36.76
N GLU A 302 -5.74 -7.84 -37.09
CA GLU A 302 -7.02 -7.12 -37.04
C GLU A 302 -7.80 -7.37 -35.73
N ALA A 303 -7.13 -7.35 -34.59
CA ALA A 303 -7.79 -7.63 -33.29
C ALA A 303 -8.68 -6.47 -32.84
N PHE A 304 -9.89 -6.81 -32.39
CA PHE A 304 -10.84 -5.87 -31.80
C PHE A 304 -11.24 -6.30 -30.40
N PHE A 305 -11.32 -5.31 -29.47
CA PHE A 305 -11.74 -5.58 -28.11
C PHE A 305 -12.52 -4.39 -27.50
N ARG A 306 -13.54 -4.75 -26.71
CA ARG A 306 -14.31 -3.86 -25.82
C ARG A 306 -14.64 -4.59 -24.53
N TYR A 307 -14.76 -3.86 -23.44
CA TYR A 307 -15.06 -4.44 -22.13
C TYR A 307 -16.53 -4.93 -22.05
N ASP A 308 -17.47 -4.16 -22.59
CA ASP A 308 -18.89 -4.49 -22.63
C ASP A 308 -19.47 -4.33 -24.04
N LYS A 309 -20.56 -5.04 -24.33
CA LYS A 309 -21.21 -5.01 -25.65
C LYS A 309 -21.67 -3.60 -26.09
N GLN A 310 -21.97 -2.73 -25.12
CA GLN A 310 -22.44 -1.35 -25.37
C GLN A 310 -21.32 -0.32 -25.27
N SER A 311 -20.11 -0.70 -24.77
CA SER A 311 -18.98 0.19 -24.67
C SER A 311 -18.27 0.37 -26.02
N PRO A 312 -17.61 1.52 -26.26
CA PRO A 312 -16.82 1.71 -27.47
C PRO A 312 -15.65 0.75 -27.49
N ASP A 313 -15.16 0.45 -28.70
CA ASP A 313 -13.98 -0.38 -28.88
C ASP A 313 -12.75 0.31 -28.33
N VAL A 314 -12.03 -0.39 -27.46
CA VAL A 314 -10.75 0.06 -26.85
C VAL A 314 -9.57 -0.33 -27.73
N VAL A 315 -9.67 -1.48 -28.41
CA VAL A 315 -8.71 -1.94 -29.43
C VAL A 315 -9.45 -2.08 -30.74
N LYS A 316 -8.89 -1.48 -31.82
CA LYS A 316 -9.54 -1.32 -33.12
C LYS A 316 -8.62 -1.79 -34.23
N ALA A 317 -8.93 -2.89 -34.90
CA ALA A 317 -8.16 -3.46 -36.01
C ALA A 317 -6.64 -3.51 -35.71
N LEU A 318 -6.28 -3.89 -34.47
CA LEU A 318 -4.89 -3.87 -34.05
C LEU A 318 -4.12 -5.00 -34.74
N THR A 319 -3.11 -4.61 -35.53
CA THR A 319 -2.15 -5.52 -36.14
C THR A 319 -0.77 -5.22 -35.56
N LEU A 320 -0.14 -6.25 -34.98
CA LEU A 320 1.16 -6.15 -34.33
C LEU A 320 1.92 -7.47 -34.43
N ARG A 321 3.20 -7.40 -34.73
CA ARG A 321 4.11 -8.54 -34.68
C ARG A 321 5.31 -8.25 -33.82
N ALA A 322 5.66 -9.18 -32.92
CA ALA A 322 6.87 -9.10 -32.11
C ALA A 322 7.65 -10.41 -32.24
N TYR A 323 8.97 -10.30 -32.29
CA TYR A 323 9.87 -11.39 -32.64
C TYR A 323 10.71 -11.85 -31.45
N PRO A 324 11.20 -13.10 -31.44
CA PRO A 324 12.14 -13.55 -30.42
C PRO A 324 13.40 -12.67 -30.40
N GLY A 325 13.88 -12.34 -29.19
CA GLY A 325 15.10 -11.56 -29.01
C GLY A 325 14.96 -10.07 -29.30
N GLU A 326 13.73 -9.52 -29.44
CA GLU A 326 13.54 -8.07 -29.55
C GLU A 326 12.94 -7.45 -28.30
N LEU A 327 13.27 -6.17 -28.09
CA LEU A 327 12.53 -5.28 -27.21
C LEU A 327 11.66 -4.35 -28.08
N LEU A 328 10.37 -4.66 -28.13
CA LEU A 328 9.37 -3.81 -28.78
C LEU A 328 8.79 -2.83 -27.75
N ALA A 329 9.01 -1.54 -27.95
CA ALA A 329 8.44 -0.49 -27.10
C ALA A 329 7.15 0.07 -27.71
N ILE A 330 6.04 0.00 -26.99
CA ILE A 330 4.75 0.58 -27.37
C ILE A 330 4.57 1.89 -26.63
N LEU A 331 4.54 2.99 -27.38
CA LEU A 331 4.42 4.35 -26.88
C LEU A 331 3.03 4.92 -27.20
N GLY A 332 2.55 5.90 -26.44
CA GLY A 332 1.25 6.55 -26.70
C GLY A 332 0.61 7.11 -25.42
N GLY A 333 -0.43 7.95 -25.55
CA GLY A 333 -1.13 8.59 -24.42
C GLY A 333 -1.84 7.61 -23.49
N ASN A 334 -2.25 8.07 -22.30
CA ASN A 334 -3.05 7.25 -21.37
C ASN A 334 -4.46 7.00 -21.94
N GLY A 335 -5.04 5.83 -21.61
CA GLY A 335 -6.39 5.46 -22.04
C GLY A 335 -6.53 5.03 -23.50
N THR A 336 -5.43 4.93 -24.26
CA THR A 336 -5.48 4.53 -25.70
C THR A 336 -5.69 3.04 -25.92
N GLY A 337 -5.54 2.17 -24.89
CA GLY A 337 -5.74 0.72 -25.01
C GLY A 337 -4.47 -0.13 -24.86
N LYS A 338 -3.32 0.45 -24.51
CA LYS A 338 -2.03 -0.25 -24.38
C LYS A 338 -2.06 -1.39 -23.35
N SER A 339 -2.49 -1.12 -22.12
CA SER A 339 -2.59 -2.15 -21.05
C SER A 339 -3.63 -3.22 -21.40
N THR A 340 -4.71 -2.84 -22.10
CA THR A 340 -5.69 -3.78 -22.65
C THR A 340 -5.07 -4.71 -23.68
N THR A 341 -4.19 -4.20 -24.54
CA THR A 341 -3.41 -5.00 -25.49
C THR A 341 -2.51 -6.01 -24.77
N MET A 342 -1.83 -5.60 -23.66
CA MET A 342 -1.07 -6.55 -22.82
C MET A 342 -1.97 -7.65 -22.24
N GLY A 343 -3.20 -7.28 -21.80
CA GLY A 343 -4.20 -8.24 -21.32
C GLY A 343 -4.68 -9.22 -22.42
N LEU A 344 -4.77 -8.79 -23.67
CA LEU A 344 -5.07 -9.65 -24.81
C LEU A 344 -3.93 -10.63 -25.12
N ILE A 345 -2.69 -10.16 -25.14
CA ILE A 345 -1.51 -11.00 -25.41
C ILE A 345 -1.27 -12.00 -24.27
N SER A 346 -1.51 -11.62 -23.03
CA SER A 346 -1.38 -12.51 -21.85
C SER A 346 -2.52 -13.53 -21.72
N GLY A 347 -3.58 -13.39 -22.51
CA GLY A 347 -4.76 -14.26 -22.46
C GLY A 347 -5.77 -13.94 -21.36
N ILE A 348 -5.57 -12.85 -20.59
CA ILE A 348 -6.51 -12.34 -19.57
C ILE A 348 -7.81 -11.88 -20.27
N HIS A 349 -7.67 -11.21 -21.40
CA HIS A 349 -8.80 -10.76 -22.22
C HIS A 349 -8.88 -11.58 -23.52
N ARG A 350 -10.07 -11.64 -24.11
CA ARG A 350 -10.29 -12.31 -25.39
C ARG A 350 -10.87 -11.34 -26.41
N ALA A 351 -10.20 -11.21 -27.55
CA ALA A 351 -10.73 -10.42 -28.67
C ALA A 351 -12.05 -11.02 -29.18
N TYR A 352 -13.01 -10.18 -29.51
CA TYR A 352 -14.27 -10.65 -30.08
C TYR A 352 -14.20 -10.79 -31.62
N ARG A 353 -13.19 -10.16 -32.24
CA ARG A 353 -12.88 -10.23 -33.66
C ARG A 353 -11.37 -10.14 -33.88
N GLY A 354 -10.87 -10.73 -34.99
CA GLY A 354 -9.45 -10.83 -35.30
C GLY A 354 -8.79 -12.09 -34.72
N LYS A 355 -7.50 -12.24 -34.94
CA LYS A 355 -6.72 -13.39 -34.49
C LYS A 355 -5.57 -12.94 -33.59
N ILE A 356 -5.32 -13.67 -32.52
CA ILE A 356 -4.18 -13.46 -31.62
C ILE A 356 -3.48 -14.79 -31.46
N SER A 357 -2.17 -14.83 -31.74
CA SER A 357 -1.34 -15.98 -31.47
C SER A 357 -0.08 -15.60 -30.72
N VAL A 358 0.33 -16.42 -29.77
CA VAL A 358 1.57 -16.30 -29.01
C VAL A 358 2.28 -17.65 -29.12
N LEU A 359 3.54 -17.60 -29.55
CA LEU A 359 4.34 -18.79 -29.84
C LEU A 359 3.62 -19.78 -30.80
N GLY A 360 2.86 -19.22 -31.75
CA GLY A 360 2.11 -19.99 -32.75
C GLY A 360 0.77 -20.58 -32.30
N THR A 361 0.37 -20.40 -31.05
CA THR A 361 -0.86 -20.95 -30.46
C THR A 361 -1.73 -19.86 -29.81
N ALA A 362 -2.91 -20.21 -29.31
CA ALA A 362 -3.75 -19.26 -28.58
C ALA A 362 -3.10 -18.88 -27.24
N PRO A 363 -3.20 -17.60 -26.79
CA PRO A 363 -2.53 -17.14 -25.57
C PRO A 363 -2.83 -17.97 -24.32
N GLN A 364 -4.05 -18.50 -24.21
CA GLN A 364 -4.49 -19.31 -23.07
C GLN A 364 -3.75 -20.66 -22.95
N GLU A 365 -3.30 -21.21 -24.07
CA GLU A 365 -2.61 -22.51 -24.14
C GLU A 365 -1.15 -22.42 -23.69
N VAL A 366 -0.56 -21.22 -23.77
CA VAL A 366 0.85 -20.97 -23.46
C VAL A 366 1.04 -20.04 -22.26
N SER A 367 0.03 -19.90 -21.41
CA SER A 367 0.07 -18.98 -20.24
C SER A 367 1.26 -19.21 -19.31
N GLY A 368 1.80 -20.43 -19.23
CA GLY A 368 3.02 -20.74 -18.43
C GLY A 368 4.30 -20.14 -19.00
N LYS A 369 4.35 -19.79 -20.27
CA LYS A 369 5.53 -19.22 -20.99
C LYS A 369 5.45 -17.71 -21.14
N ILE A 370 4.31 -17.11 -20.77
CA ILE A 370 4.08 -15.67 -20.79
C ILE A 370 4.15 -15.14 -19.36
N ALA A 371 4.92 -14.08 -19.15
CA ALA A 371 4.92 -13.38 -17.88
C ALA A 371 4.56 -11.90 -18.09
N LEU A 372 3.67 -11.38 -17.25
CA LEU A 372 3.21 -9.99 -17.28
C LEU A 372 3.62 -9.30 -15.98
N LEU A 373 4.34 -8.19 -16.11
CA LEU A 373 4.54 -7.22 -15.04
C LEU A 373 3.46 -6.15 -15.18
N PRO A 374 2.46 -6.10 -14.29
CA PRO A 374 1.39 -5.12 -14.34
C PRO A 374 1.86 -3.74 -13.89
N GLN A 375 1.08 -2.71 -14.25
CA GLN A 375 1.34 -1.32 -13.86
C GLN A 375 1.36 -1.12 -12.33
N ASP A 376 0.49 -1.85 -11.59
CA ASP A 376 0.50 -1.86 -10.12
C ASP A 376 1.21 -3.12 -9.61
N PRO A 377 2.45 -3.01 -9.08
CA PRO A 377 3.22 -4.14 -8.58
C PRO A 377 2.59 -4.81 -7.35
N GLN A 378 1.76 -4.09 -6.59
CA GLN A 378 1.13 -4.62 -5.36
C GLN A 378 0.19 -5.79 -5.63
N THR A 379 -0.39 -5.86 -6.82
CA THR A 379 -1.26 -6.96 -7.26
C THR A 379 -0.57 -8.32 -7.32
N LEU A 380 0.77 -8.32 -7.39
CA LEU A 380 1.57 -9.54 -7.41
C LEU A 380 1.94 -10.07 -6.02
N PHE A 381 1.81 -9.28 -4.95
CA PHE A 381 2.32 -9.63 -3.63
C PHE A 381 1.28 -10.37 -2.79
N VAL A 382 1.65 -11.57 -2.33
CA VAL A 382 0.77 -12.50 -1.62
C VAL A 382 1.31 -12.89 -0.24
N LYS A 383 2.62 -12.75 0.00
CA LYS A 383 3.30 -13.21 1.23
C LYS A 383 3.70 -12.06 2.14
N ASN A 384 4.09 -12.39 3.37
CA ASN A 384 4.43 -11.40 4.39
C ASN A 384 5.85 -10.86 4.26
N THR A 385 6.78 -11.57 3.61
CA THR A 385 8.13 -11.11 3.35
C THR A 385 8.47 -11.22 1.86
N VAL A 386 9.39 -10.38 1.39
CA VAL A 386 9.87 -10.41 0.00
C VAL A 386 10.40 -11.79 -0.35
N ILE A 387 11.24 -12.39 0.53
CA ILE A 387 11.82 -13.70 0.23
C ILE A 387 10.76 -14.80 0.15
N GLU A 388 9.76 -14.80 1.03
CA GLU A 388 8.65 -15.76 0.96
C GLU A 388 7.84 -15.61 -0.32
N ASP A 389 7.64 -14.35 -0.76
CA ASP A 389 6.89 -14.04 -1.97
C ASP A 389 7.64 -14.49 -3.22
N LEU A 390 8.96 -14.31 -3.28
CA LEU A 390 9.81 -14.83 -4.35
C LEU A 390 9.83 -16.36 -4.37
N LEU A 391 9.96 -17.02 -3.21
CA LEU A 391 9.95 -18.48 -3.10
C LEU A 391 8.62 -19.10 -3.52
N SER A 392 7.50 -18.37 -3.36
CA SER A 392 6.17 -18.87 -3.72
C SER A 392 5.97 -19.09 -5.22
N VAL A 393 6.80 -18.48 -6.07
CA VAL A 393 6.76 -18.66 -7.52
C VAL A 393 7.48 -19.93 -7.96
N LEU A 394 8.38 -20.44 -7.13
CA LEU A 394 9.26 -21.57 -7.42
C LEU A 394 8.74 -22.92 -6.84
N ASP A 395 7.43 -23.04 -6.59
CA ASP A 395 6.87 -24.23 -5.93
C ASP A 395 7.12 -25.55 -6.69
N ASP A 396 7.35 -25.49 -7.99
CA ASP A 396 7.66 -26.65 -8.85
C ASP A 396 9.15 -27.02 -8.85
N ALA A 397 10.06 -26.16 -8.36
CA ALA A 397 11.49 -26.43 -8.34
C ALA A 397 11.93 -27.25 -7.09
N PRO A 398 13.04 -28.01 -7.14
CA PRO A 398 13.59 -28.70 -5.98
C PRO A 398 13.94 -27.72 -4.85
N ARG A 399 13.64 -28.09 -3.59
CA ARG A 399 13.76 -27.20 -2.41
C ARG A 399 15.13 -26.56 -2.24
N ASP A 400 16.20 -27.30 -2.49
CA ASP A 400 17.58 -26.83 -2.34
C ASP A 400 17.95 -25.76 -3.40
N ARG A 401 17.34 -25.83 -4.57
CA ARG A 401 17.59 -24.93 -5.69
C ARG A 401 16.73 -23.64 -5.62
N ARG A 402 15.53 -23.70 -5.01
CA ARG A 402 14.60 -22.55 -4.90
C ARG A 402 15.25 -21.33 -4.27
N LYS A 403 15.91 -21.55 -3.12
CA LYS A 403 16.52 -20.45 -2.36
C LYS A 403 17.70 -19.84 -3.11
N ALA A 404 18.50 -20.64 -3.78
CA ALA A 404 19.63 -20.16 -4.58
C ALA A 404 19.15 -19.30 -5.75
N LEU A 405 18.14 -19.78 -6.51
CA LEU A 405 17.54 -19.04 -7.64
C LEU A 405 16.88 -17.72 -7.17
N ALA A 406 16.11 -17.77 -6.08
CA ALA A 406 15.48 -16.55 -5.54
C ALA A 406 16.53 -15.52 -5.12
N LEU A 407 17.61 -15.92 -4.47
CA LEU A 407 18.68 -15.01 -4.05
C LEU A 407 19.49 -14.48 -5.23
N GLU A 408 19.75 -15.30 -6.25
CA GLU A 408 20.43 -14.86 -7.48
C GLU A 408 19.64 -13.75 -8.17
N LYS A 409 18.34 -13.94 -8.41
CA LYS A 409 17.48 -12.93 -9.04
C LYS A 409 17.26 -11.71 -8.14
N ALA A 410 17.17 -11.92 -6.82
CA ALA A 410 17.07 -10.82 -5.87
C ALA A 410 18.32 -9.92 -5.89
N ARG A 411 19.52 -10.47 -6.07
CA ARG A 411 20.75 -9.68 -6.27
C ARG A 411 20.71 -8.89 -7.56
N LEU A 412 20.28 -9.52 -8.65
CA LEU A 412 20.15 -8.86 -9.94
C LEU A 412 19.22 -7.64 -9.86
N CYS A 413 18.18 -7.72 -9.02
CA CYS A 413 17.21 -6.64 -8.80
C CYS A 413 17.55 -5.76 -7.58
N GLU A 414 18.74 -5.89 -7.00
CA GLU A 414 19.20 -5.11 -5.82
C GLU A 414 18.24 -5.19 -4.62
N LEU A 415 17.75 -6.38 -4.29
CA LEU A 415 16.77 -6.60 -3.22
C LEU A 415 17.38 -7.25 -1.97
N THR A 416 18.68 -7.45 -1.92
CA THR A 416 19.34 -8.28 -0.89
C THR A 416 19.06 -7.79 0.54
N GLU A 417 19.02 -6.48 0.76
CA GLU A 417 18.74 -5.86 2.06
C GLU A 417 17.24 -5.82 2.41
N LEU A 418 16.38 -6.07 1.44
CA LEU A 418 14.93 -5.94 1.56
C LEU A 418 14.21 -7.26 1.74
N LEU A 419 14.92 -8.40 1.68
CA LEU A 419 14.36 -9.75 1.65
C LEU A 419 13.44 -10.09 2.83
N GLU A 420 13.75 -9.59 4.01
CA GLU A 420 12.98 -9.83 5.23
C GLU A 420 11.88 -8.77 5.46
N ARG A 421 11.81 -7.72 4.62
CA ARG A 421 10.77 -6.70 4.72
C ARG A 421 9.45 -7.18 4.15
N HIS A 422 8.37 -6.58 4.63
CA HIS A 422 7.05 -6.83 4.04
C HIS A 422 6.92 -6.06 2.72
N PRO A 423 6.42 -6.66 1.63
CA PRO A 423 6.32 -6.01 0.32
C PRO A 423 5.58 -4.66 0.31
N TYR A 424 4.55 -4.52 1.16
CA TYR A 424 3.79 -3.27 1.29
C TYR A 424 4.48 -2.18 2.13
N ASP A 425 5.62 -2.47 2.74
CA ASP A 425 6.42 -1.48 3.49
C ASP A 425 7.60 -0.96 2.66
N LEU A 426 7.75 -1.45 1.44
CA LEU A 426 8.72 -1.00 0.45
C LEU A 426 8.28 0.31 -0.22
N SER A 427 9.24 1.11 -0.64
CA SER A 427 8.99 2.25 -1.54
C SER A 427 8.46 1.78 -2.91
N GLY A 428 7.85 2.68 -3.69
CA GLY A 428 7.29 2.34 -4.99
C GLY A 428 8.32 1.71 -5.95
N GLY A 429 9.54 2.24 -6.00
CA GLY A 429 10.62 1.69 -6.81
C GLY A 429 11.11 0.32 -6.32
N GLU A 430 11.19 0.11 -5.00
CA GLU A 430 11.52 -1.19 -4.42
C GLU A 430 10.44 -2.24 -4.67
N GLN A 431 9.16 -1.84 -4.64
CA GLN A 431 8.04 -2.70 -5.02
C GLN A 431 8.12 -3.11 -6.50
N GLN A 432 8.44 -2.16 -7.38
CA GLN A 432 8.61 -2.42 -8.81
C GLN A 432 9.76 -3.40 -9.06
N ARG A 433 10.91 -3.23 -8.39
CA ARG A 433 12.04 -4.16 -8.44
C ARG A 433 11.67 -5.56 -7.93
N THR A 434 10.91 -5.62 -6.85
CA THR A 434 10.44 -6.89 -6.27
C THR A 434 9.48 -7.62 -7.22
N ALA A 435 8.55 -6.90 -7.84
CA ALA A 435 7.63 -7.44 -8.83
C ALA A 435 8.37 -7.94 -10.09
N LEU A 436 9.34 -7.16 -10.59
CA LEU A 436 10.21 -7.57 -11.69
C LEU A 436 10.97 -8.86 -11.35
N CYS A 437 11.59 -8.93 -10.17
CA CYS A 437 12.28 -10.12 -9.70
C CYS A 437 11.37 -11.35 -9.69
N LYS A 438 10.14 -11.18 -9.21
CA LYS A 438 9.13 -12.23 -9.17
C LYS A 438 8.74 -12.75 -10.56
N VAL A 439 8.56 -11.84 -11.51
CA VAL A 439 8.24 -12.17 -12.91
C VAL A 439 9.42 -12.89 -13.61
N LEU A 440 10.66 -12.44 -13.36
CA LEU A 440 11.86 -13.05 -13.94
C LEU A 440 12.16 -14.47 -13.42
N LEU A 441 11.68 -14.83 -12.23
CA LEU A 441 11.80 -16.19 -11.69
C LEU A 441 11.00 -17.24 -12.48
N ARG A 442 10.04 -16.83 -13.30
CA ARG A 442 9.28 -17.73 -14.18
C ARG A 442 10.01 -18.12 -15.46
N GLU A 443 11.12 -17.48 -15.78
CA GLU A 443 11.92 -17.72 -17.00
C GLU A 443 11.04 -17.71 -18.28
N PRO A 444 10.28 -16.62 -18.56
CA PRO A 444 9.33 -16.58 -19.66
C PRO A 444 10.01 -16.56 -21.03
N GLU A 445 9.32 -17.11 -22.04
CA GLU A 445 9.68 -16.94 -23.46
C GLU A 445 9.13 -15.61 -24.04
N VAL A 446 8.00 -15.13 -23.48
CA VAL A 446 7.40 -13.81 -23.80
C VAL A 446 7.24 -13.02 -22.50
N LEU A 447 7.88 -11.86 -22.43
CA LEU A 447 7.84 -10.97 -21.28
C LEU A 447 7.07 -9.70 -21.65
N LEU A 448 5.97 -9.46 -20.94
CA LEU A 448 5.11 -8.28 -21.09
C LEU A 448 5.36 -7.34 -19.92
N LEU A 449 5.64 -6.08 -20.20
CA LEU A 449 6.01 -5.07 -19.21
C LEU A 449 5.09 -3.85 -19.37
N ASP A 450 4.24 -3.59 -18.39
CA ASP A 450 3.36 -2.42 -18.40
C ASP A 450 3.92 -1.34 -17.47
N GLU A 451 4.45 -0.25 -18.06
CA GLU A 451 5.09 0.88 -17.39
C GLU A 451 6.22 0.47 -16.40
N PRO A 452 7.16 -0.39 -16.79
CA PRO A 452 8.14 -0.96 -15.86
C PRO A 452 9.14 0.05 -15.32
N THR A 453 9.35 1.18 -15.99
CA THR A 453 10.30 2.24 -15.58
C THR A 453 9.70 3.23 -14.58
N LYS A 454 8.40 3.11 -14.30
CA LYS A 454 7.69 3.98 -13.39
C LYS A 454 8.21 3.81 -11.95
N GLY A 455 8.55 4.93 -11.29
CA GLY A 455 9.08 4.92 -9.92
C GLY A 455 10.50 4.37 -9.77
N LEU A 456 11.17 3.96 -10.87
CA LEU A 456 12.58 3.59 -10.85
C LEU A 456 13.46 4.82 -10.93
N ASP A 457 14.54 4.84 -10.13
CA ASP A 457 15.58 5.85 -10.27
C ASP A 457 16.45 5.62 -11.53
N ALA A 458 17.19 6.63 -11.91
CA ALA A 458 17.97 6.60 -13.18
C ALA A 458 19.05 5.51 -13.18
N GLU A 459 19.63 5.18 -12.02
CA GLU A 459 20.64 4.14 -11.91
C GLU A 459 20.03 2.76 -12.14
N PHE A 460 18.93 2.46 -11.46
CA PHE A 460 18.27 1.17 -11.66
C PHE A 460 17.65 1.05 -13.07
N LYS A 461 17.22 2.14 -13.71
CA LYS A 461 16.80 2.10 -15.12
C LYS A 461 17.91 1.56 -16.02
N ARG A 462 19.17 1.92 -15.77
CA ARG A 462 20.33 1.39 -16.51
C ARG A 462 20.56 -0.10 -16.24
N VAL A 463 20.44 -0.53 -14.97
CA VAL A 463 20.49 -1.95 -14.59
C VAL A 463 19.34 -2.74 -15.25
N PHE A 464 18.14 -2.21 -15.20
CA PHE A 464 16.95 -2.78 -15.83
C PHE A 464 17.14 -2.96 -17.36
N ALA A 465 17.65 -1.94 -18.05
CA ALA A 465 17.94 -2.02 -19.48
C ALA A 465 18.89 -3.18 -19.82
N ARG A 466 19.92 -3.40 -19.01
CA ARG A 466 20.86 -4.52 -19.20
C ARG A 466 20.21 -5.88 -18.94
N ILE A 467 19.34 -5.96 -17.92
CA ILE A 467 18.55 -7.18 -17.69
C ILE A 467 17.73 -7.51 -18.94
N ILE A 468 17.02 -6.52 -19.49
CA ILE A 468 16.22 -6.71 -20.70
C ILE A 468 17.07 -7.09 -21.90
N ARG A 469 18.19 -6.40 -22.17
CA ARG A 469 19.12 -6.77 -23.26
C ARG A 469 19.63 -8.19 -23.12
N ARG A 470 19.95 -8.64 -21.91
CA ARG A 470 20.38 -10.02 -21.63
C ARG A 470 19.28 -11.04 -21.92
N LEU A 471 18.02 -10.74 -21.58
CA LEU A 471 16.89 -11.59 -21.92
C LEU A 471 16.67 -11.65 -23.42
N CYS A 472 16.70 -10.52 -24.11
CA CYS A 472 16.62 -10.48 -25.58
C CYS A 472 17.76 -11.29 -26.25
N ALA A 473 18.99 -11.19 -25.75
CA ALA A 473 20.12 -11.99 -26.25
C ALA A 473 19.92 -13.50 -26.03
N ARG A 474 19.10 -13.92 -25.08
CA ARG A 474 18.68 -15.31 -24.85
C ARG A 474 17.46 -15.73 -25.70
N GLY A 475 16.95 -14.86 -26.56
CA GLY A 475 15.82 -15.13 -27.43
C GLY A 475 14.46 -14.80 -26.83
N VAL A 476 14.38 -14.21 -25.64
CA VAL A 476 13.10 -13.79 -25.04
C VAL A 476 12.52 -12.64 -25.84
N CYS A 477 11.24 -12.75 -26.23
CA CYS A 477 10.48 -11.64 -26.81
C CYS A 477 9.98 -10.72 -25.70
N VAL A 478 10.39 -9.45 -25.72
CA VAL A 478 10.00 -8.46 -24.72
C VAL A 478 9.12 -7.40 -25.37
N ILE A 479 7.90 -7.22 -24.85
CA ILE A 479 6.98 -6.14 -25.25
C ILE A 479 6.81 -5.23 -24.06
N MET A 480 7.15 -3.96 -24.23
CA MET A 480 7.12 -2.97 -23.16
C MET A 480 6.19 -1.80 -23.52
N VAL A 481 5.19 -1.54 -22.71
CA VAL A 481 4.45 -0.28 -22.75
C VAL A 481 5.20 0.72 -21.89
N SER A 482 5.49 1.90 -22.42
CA SER A 482 6.20 2.94 -21.66
C SER A 482 5.88 4.34 -22.15
N HIS A 483 5.94 5.29 -21.23
CA HIS A 483 5.92 6.74 -21.54
C HIS A 483 7.33 7.36 -21.49
N ASP A 484 8.36 6.58 -21.17
CA ASP A 484 9.75 7.04 -21.08
C ASP A 484 10.42 7.00 -22.47
N ALA A 485 10.27 8.10 -23.23
CA ALA A 485 10.83 8.23 -24.56
C ALA A 485 12.36 8.11 -24.55
N GLU A 486 13.04 8.64 -23.54
CA GLU A 486 14.50 8.59 -23.41
C GLU A 486 14.98 7.14 -23.23
N PHE A 487 14.29 6.37 -22.37
CA PHE A 487 14.59 4.95 -22.19
C PHE A 487 14.35 4.15 -23.47
N CYS A 488 13.22 4.39 -24.15
CA CYS A 488 12.89 3.69 -25.39
C CYS A 488 13.88 4.03 -26.52
N ALA A 489 14.29 5.30 -26.64
CA ALA A 489 15.28 5.73 -27.64
C ALA A 489 16.65 5.06 -27.43
N SER A 490 17.06 4.88 -26.17
CA SER A 490 18.37 4.31 -25.83
C SER A 490 18.41 2.78 -25.90
N TYR A 491 17.29 2.09 -25.62
CA TYR A 491 17.33 0.65 -25.35
C TYR A 491 16.39 -0.21 -26.18
N ALA A 492 15.33 0.33 -26.80
CA ALA A 492 14.41 -0.45 -27.61
C ALA A 492 15.06 -0.91 -28.93
N SER A 493 14.64 -2.08 -29.40
CA SER A 493 15.01 -2.55 -30.74
C SER A 493 14.09 -1.92 -31.80
N ARG A 494 12.82 -1.73 -31.46
CA ARG A 494 11.77 -1.14 -32.30
C ARG A 494 10.77 -0.40 -31.43
N CYS A 495 10.27 0.72 -31.94
CA CYS A 495 9.24 1.53 -31.29
C CYS A 495 7.96 1.53 -32.14
N ALA A 496 6.80 1.49 -31.48
CA ALA A 496 5.51 1.56 -32.10
C ALA A 496 4.65 2.62 -31.40
N MET A 497 3.97 3.47 -32.19
CA MET A 497 3.06 4.51 -31.69
C MET A 497 1.64 3.97 -31.65
N PHE A 498 1.09 3.90 -30.43
CA PHE A 498 -0.27 3.47 -30.20
C PHE A 498 -1.18 4.69 -30.08
N PHE A 499 -2.20 4.79 -30.94
CA PHE A 499 -3.16 5.88 -30.98
C PHE A 499 -4.55 5.35 -31.31
N ASP A 500 -5.57 5.77 -30.58
CA ASP A 500 -6.99 5.42 -30.79
C ASP A 500 -7.25 3.92 -31.01
N GLY A 501 -6.61 3.05 -30.23
CA GLY A 501 -6.85 1.61 -30.27
C GLY A 501 -6.02 0.84 -31.31
N ALA A 502 -5.15 1.48 -32.09
CA ALA A 502 -4.32 0.89 -33.14
C ALA A 502 -2.87 1.40 -33.13
N ILE A 503 -1.97 0.69 -33.84
CA ILE A 503 -0.62 1.18 -34.12
C ILE A 503 -0.66 2.02 -35.40
N VAL A 504 -0.18 3.27 -35.28
CA VAL A 504 -0.17 4.24 -36.38
C VAL A 504 1.20 4.44 -37.03
N ALA A 505 2.28 4.11 -36.33
CA ALA A 505 3.64 4.18 -36.84
C ALA A 505 4.53 3.19 -36.09
N GLU A 506 5.49 2.59 -36.80
CA GLU A 506 6.54 1.77 -36.20
C GLU A 506 7.86 1.94 -36.96
N GLY A 507 8.96 1.73 -36.26
CA GLY A 507 10.30 1.85 -36.85
C GLY A 507 11.38 1.62 -35.81
N THR A 508 12.64 1.70 -36.27
CA THR A 508 13.78 1.74 -35.35
C THR A 508 13.69 2.99 -34.45
N PRO A 509 14.28 3.00 -33.26
CA PRO A 509 14.23 4.18 -32.39
C PRO A 509 14.71 5.45 -33.10
N ARG A 510 15.78 5.33 -33.94
CA ARG A 510 16.32 6.46 -34.66
C ARG A 510 15.36 6.99 -35.72
N GLU A 511 14.74 6.12 -36.51
CA GLU A 511 13.71 6.51 -37.49
C GLU A 511 12.47 7.13 -36.78
N PHE A 512 12.04 6.51 -35.69
CA PHE A 512 10.86 6.91 -34.95
C PHE A 512 11.01 8.29 -34.29
N PHE A 513 12.11 8.54 -33.56
CA PHE A 513 12.29 9.77 -32.80
C PHE A 513 12.91 10.91 -33.62
N SER A 514 13.66 10.63 -34.70
CA SER A 514 14.21 11.71 -35.54
C SER A 514 13.19 12.33 -36.49
N SER A 515 12.15 11.57 -36.88
CA SER A 515 11.08 12.06 -37.75
C SER A 515 10.03 12.89 -36.97
N GLY A 516 9.93 12.72 -35.65
CA GLY A 516 8.95 13.36 -34.79
C GLY A 516 9.31 14.80 -34.40
N SER A 517 8.35 15.74 -34.53
CA SER A 517 8.55 17.11 -34.06
C SER A 517 8.16 17.32 -32.60
N PHE A 518 7.14 16.61 -32.13
CA PHE A 518 6.56 16.78 -30.79
C PHE A 518 6.82 15.57 -29.91
N TYR A 519 6.66 14.37 -30.44
CA TYR A 519 6.89 13.12 -29.71
C TYR A 519 8.30 12.61 -30.00
N THR A 520 9.30 13.24 -29.36
CA THR A 520 10.72 12.94 -29.52
C THR A 520 11.47 13.18 -28.21
N THR A 521 12.74 12.77 -28.16
CA THR A 521 13.61 12.89 -26.98
C THR A 521 14.07 14.33 -26.73
N SER A 522 14.49 14.63 -25.50
CA SER A 522 15.09 15.92 -25.14
C SER A 522 16.41 16.17 -25.88
N ALA A 523 17.21 15.11 -26.10
CA ALA A 523 18.44 15.17 -26.89
C ALA A 523 18.16 15.57 -28.34
N SER A 524 17.15 14.97 -28.98
CA SER A 524 16.74 15.32 -30.34
C SER A 524 16.24 16.76 -30.46
N ARG A 525 15.47 17.23 -29.45
CA ARG A 525 15.01 18.64 -29.41
C ARG A 525 16.17 19.63 -29.23
N MET A 526 17.14 19.28 -28.37
CA MET A 526 18.34 20.09 -28.13
C MET A 526 19.23 20.18 -29.38
N ALA A 527 19.43 19.05 -30.05
CA ALA A 527 20.33 18.90 -31.19
C ALA A 527 19.69 19.32 -32.54
N ARG A 528 18.41 19.72 -32.54
CA ARG A 528 17.65 20.01 -33.75
C ARG A 528 18.32 21.08 -34.62
N GLY A 529 18.59 20.75 -35.87
CA GLY A 529 19.22 21.63 -36.82
C GLY A 529 20.76 21.64 -36.80
N LEU A 530 21.39 21.15 -35.72
CA LEU A 530 22.86 21.07 -35.61
C LEU A 530 23.36 19.64 -35.81
N LEU A 531 22.69 18.65 -35.27
CA LEU A 531 23.07 17.23 -35.32
C LEU A 531 21.90 16.37 -35.79
N PRO A 532 21.64 16.27 -37.09
CA PRO A 532 20.56 15.42 -37.60
C PRO A 532 20.76 13.95 -37.16
N GLY A 533 19.67 13.33 -36.67
CA GLY A 533 19.69 11.92 -36.25
C GLY A 533 20.20 11.66 -34.83
N ALA A 534 20.61 12.67 -34.08
CA ALA A 534 20.90 12.52 -32.68
C ALA A 534 19.58 12.35 -31.88
N ILE A 535 19.44 11.23 -31.18
CA ILE A 535 18.24 10.92 -30.38
C ILE A 535 18.53 10.64 -28.90
N THR A 536 19.79 10.37 -28.59
CA THR A 536 20.24 10.07 -27.23
C THR A 536 21.26 11.11 -26.73
N PRO A 537 21.39 11.29 -25.41
CA PRO A 537 22.46 12.12 -24.84
C PRO A 537 23.84 11.65 -25.29
N GLU A 538 24.04 10.35 -25.40
CA GLU A 538 25.26 9.70 -25.81
C GLU A 538 25.65 10.07 -27.29
N ASP A 539 24.64 10.18 -28.16
CA ASP A 539 24.86 10.67 -29.55
C ASP A 539 25.43 12.08 -29.56
N VAL A 540 24.88 12.98 -28.72
CA VAL A 540 25.32 14.39 -28.66
C VAL A 540 26.70 14.50 -28.00
N ILE A 541 26.94 13.75 -26.91
CA ILE A 541 28.24 13.71 -26.22
C ILE A 541 29.35 13.24 -27.20
N ALA A 542 29.09 12.15 -27.92
CA ALA A 542 30.04 11.62 -28.90
C ALA A 542 30.28 12.61 -30.06
N ALA A 543 29.22 13.28 -30.54
CA ALA A 543 29.33 14.29 -31.59
C ALA A 543 30.16 15.52 -31.15
N CYS A 544 30.14 15.85 -29.86
CA CYS A 544 30.95 16.91 -29.27
C CYS A 544 32.37 16.44 -28.87
N GLY A 545 32.77 15.20 -29.17
CA GLY A 545 34.06 14.64 -28.77
C GLY A 545 34.22 14.36 -27.28
N GLY A 546 33.12 14.23 -26.55
CA GLY A 546 33.10 13.91 -25.12
C GLY A 546 33.20 12.41 -24.81
N GLU A 547 33.36 12.08 -23.53
CA GLU A 547 33.39 10.71 -23.06
C GLU A 547 32.00 10.21 -22.70
N VAL A 548 31.55 9.15 -23.39
CA VAL A 548 30.28 8.49 -23.06
C VAL A 548 30.47 7.66 -21.78
N PRO A 549 29.65 7.88 -20.73
CA PRO A 549 29.77 7.13 -19.48
C PRO A 549 29.66 5.61 -19.72
N PRO A 550 30.52 4.79 -19.10
CA PRO A 550 30.48 3.34 -19.31
C PRO A 550 29.18 2.75 -18.75
N GLU A 551 28.72 1.67 -19.38
CA GLU A 551 27.56 0.95 -18.87
C GLU A 551 27.88 0.26 -17.52
N PRO A 552 26.96 0.24 -16.53
CA PRO A 552 27.19 -0.40 -15.23
C PRO A 552 27.41 -1.91 -15.38
N ASN A 553 28.32 -2.54 -14.65
CA ASN A 553 28.56 -3.99 -14.71
C ASN A 553 27.47 -4.79 -14.01
N LEU A 554 26.83 -5.78 -14.68
CA LEU A 554 25.94 -6.73 -14.03
C LEU A 554 26.75 -7.75 -13.22
N PRO A 555 26.25 -8.22 -12.06
CA PRO A 555 26.85 -9.36 -11.37
C PRO A 555 26.96 -10.58 -12.32
N ALA A 556 28.09 -11.27 -12.30
CA ALA A 556 28.29 -12.47 -13.11
C ALA A 556 27.34 -13.59 -12.64
N ASP A 557 26.80 -14.38 -13.58
CA ASP A 557 26.03 -15.59 -13.24
C ASP A 557 26.91 -16.58 -12.48
N GLY A 558 26.48 -17.00 -11.32
CA GLY A 558 27.06 -18.13 -10.58
C GLY A 558 28.16 -17.86 -9.55
N GLY A 559 28.61 -16.63 -9.35
CA GLY A 559 29.73 -16.29 -8.45
C GLY A 559 29.35 -15.76 -7.07
N GLY A 560 28.51 -16.40 -6.29
CA GLY A 560 28.06 -15.72 -5.08
C GLY A 560 27.66 -16.53 -3.84
N ALA A 561 27.81 -17.84 -3.88
CA ALA A 561 27.50 -18.66 -2.68
C ALA A 561 28.50 -18.43 -1.54
N ALA A 562 29.77 -18.19 -1.83
CA ALA A 562 30.83 -17.98 -0.84
C ALA A 562 30.79 -16.58 -0.20
N GLU A 563 30.50 -15.52 -0.97
CA GLU A 563 30.36 -14.16 -0.43
C GLU A 563 29.10 -13.98 0.42
N ILE A 564 27.98 -14.68 0.09
CA ILE A 564 26.78 -14.73 0.92
C ILE A 564 27.08 -15.35 2.29
N GLN A 565 27.96 -16.33 2.32
CA GLN A 565 28.31 -17.02 3.56
C GLN A 565 29.16 -16.15 4.47
N ALA A 566 30.11 -15.39 3.91
CA ALA A 566 30.94 -14.45 4.63
C ALA A 566 30.14 -13.23 5.17
N GLN A 567 29.21 -12.66 4.37
CA GLN A 567 28.33 -11.59 4.86
C GLN A 567 27.30 -12.08 5.89
N LYS A 568 26.82 -13.33 5.77
CA LYS A 568 25.94 -13.93 6.79
C LYS A 568 26.64 -14.19 8.11
N GLU A 569 27.92 -14.53 8.09
CA GLU A 569 28.70 -14.71 9.33
C GLU A 569 28.96 -13.38 10.02
N ALA A 570 29.22 -12.31 9.28
CA ALA A 570 29.34 -10.94 9.79
C ALA A 570 27.99 -10.40 10.33
N GLN A 571 26.87 -10.68 9.67
CA GLN A 571 25.52 -10.30 10.13
C GLN A 571 24.99 -11.20 11.26
N LYS A 572 25.42 -12.45 11.34
CA LYS A 572 25.07 -13.35 12.46
C LYS A 572 25.62 -12.88 13.81
N GLN A 573 26.72 -12.14 13.80
CA GLN A 573 27.27 -11.53 15.02
C GLN A 573 26.52 -10.25 15.44
N ALA A 574 25.76 -9.62 14.52
CA ALA A 574 25.04 -8.37 14.81
C ALA A 574 23.54 -8.55 15.10
N LYS A 575 22.93 -9.69 14.80
CA LYS A 575 21.48 -9.90 14.97
C LYS A 575 21.18 -11.29 15.55
N THR A 576 21.11 -11.36 16.87
CA THR A 576 20.34 -12.40 17.56
C THR A 576 18.86 -12.04 17.47
N TYR A 577 18.29 -12.04 16.26
CA TYR A 577 16.85 -12.00 16.04
C TYR A 577 16.41 -13.26 15.31
N LEU A 578 15.52 -13.96 15.97
CA LEU A 578 14.95 -15.26 15.68
C LEU A 578 14.39 -15.33 14.25
N LEU A 579 14.99 -16.17 13.42
CA LEU A 579 14.38 -16.67 12.18
C LEU A 579 13.11 -17.45 12.53
N PRO A 580 12.02 -17.32 11.75
CA PRO A 580 10.90 -18.25 11.87
C PRO A 580 11.43 -19.66 11.63
N SER A 581 11.26 -20.53 12.63
CA SER A 581 11.72 -21.92 12.59
C SER A 581 11.14 -22.60 11.35
N GLN A 582 12.00 -23.27 10.58
CA GLN A 582 11.56 -24.18 9.55
C GLN A 582 10.62 -25.19 10.21
N THR A 583 9.32 -25.05 9.95
CA THR A 583 8.33 -25.97 10.51
C THR A 583 8.54 -27.34 9.88
N ALA A 584 8.94 -28.31 10.69
CA ALA A 584 9.00 -29.70 10.29
C ALA A 584 7.65 -30.12 9.66
N PRO A 585 7.64 -30.92 8.60
CA PRO A 585 6.40 -31.37 7.99
C PRO A 585 5.56 -32.09 9.04
N LEU A 586 4.26 -31.80 9.10
CA LEU A 586 3.34 -32.44 10.02
C LEU A 586 3.43 -33.97 9.84
N PRO A 587 3.59 -34.75 10.92
CA PRO A 587 3.65 -36.20 10.86
C PRO A 587 2.37 -36.75 10.22
N LEU A 588 2.52 -37.86 9.48
CA LEU A 588 1.44 -38.43 8.67
C LEU A 588 0.18 -38.74 9.50
N TRP A 589 0.34 -39.21 10.72
CA TRP A 589 -0.78 -39.50 11.63
C TRP A 589 -1.62 -38.25 11.97
N ARG A 590 -1.01 -37.08 12.09
CA ARG A 590 -1.73 -35.81 12.32
C ARG A 590 -2.52 -35.38 11.07
N LYS A 591 -1.96 -35.60 9.87
CA LYS A 591 -2.69 -35.33 8.62
C LYS A 591 -3.89 -36.26 8.48
N LEU A 592 -3.72 -37.52 8.82
CA LEU A 592 -4.80 -38.52 8.80
C LEU A 592 -5.87 -38.22 9.84
N LEU A 593 -5.50 -37.80 11.04
CA LEU A 593 -6.42 -37.40 12.09
C LEU A 593 -7.23 -36.15 11.70
N GLY A 594 -6.57 -35.17 11.06
CA GLY A 594 -7.21 -34.00 10.53
C GLY A 594 -8.17 -34.31 9.40
N ALA A 595 -7.78 -35.20 8.49
CA ALA A 595 -8.66 -35.66 7.40
C ALA A 595 -9.91 -36.39 7.94
N LEU A 596 -9.74 -37.27 8.93
CA LEU A 596 -10.85 -37.93 9.64
C LEU A 596 -11.78 -36.89 10.32
N GLY A 597 -11.21 -35.89 10.99
CA GLY A 597 -11.98 -34.79 11.58
C GLY A 597 -12.76 -34.00 10.54
N GLY A 598 -12.13 -33.65 9.41
CA GLY A 598 -12.80 -32.95 8.31
C GLY A 598 -13.93 -33.77 7.67
N PHE A 599 -13.68 -35.05 7.43
CA PHE A 599 -14.69 -35.97 6.87
C PHE A 599 -15.86 -36.21 7.84
N GLY A 600 -15.58 -36.37 9.13
CA GLY A 600 -16.59 -36.46 10.18
C GLY A 600 -17.46 -35.22 10.28
N ALA A 601 -16.85 -34.04 10.18
CA ALA A 601 -17.59 -32.76 10.17
C ALA A 601 -18.52 -32.65 8.95
N LEU A 602 -18.06 -33.06 7.78
CA LEU A 602 -18.89 -33.05 6.54
C LEU A 602 -20.06 -34.05 6.62
N ILE A 603 -19.86 -35.23 7.22
CA ILE A 603 -20.94 -36.20 7.44
C ILE A 603 -21.98 -35.62 8.41
N CYS A 604 -21.53 -35.04 9.53
CA CYS A 604 -22.44 -34.41 10.47
C CYS A 604 -23.23 -33.26 9.83
N LEU A 605 -22.57 -32.42 9.03
CA LEU A 605 -23.22 -31.33 8.30
C LEU A 605 -24.25 -31.86 7.31
N TRP A 606 -23.90 -32.88 6.52
CA TRP A 606 -24.81 -33.50 5.58
C TRP A 606 -26.03 -34.10 6.28
N ARG A 607 -25.83 -34.77 7.41
CA ARG A 607 -26.93 -35.32 8.24
C ARG A 607 -27.79 -34.23 8.83
N ILE A 608 -27.22 -33.12 9.32
CA ILE A 608 -27.97 -31.96 9.82
C ILE A 608 -28.84 -31.39 8.69
N LEU A 609 -28.28 -31.20 7.50
CA LEU A 609 -29.00 -30.66 6.32
C LEU A 609 -30.08 -31.65 5.80
N SER A 610 -29.90 -32.97 5.99
CA SER A 610 -30.87 -33.96 5.58
C SER A 610 -32.06 -34.12 6.54
N ILE A 611 -31.88 -33.72 7.80
CA ILE A 611 -32.92 -33.83 8.84
C ILE A 611 -33.68 -32.49 9.00
N SER A 612 -33.02 -31.37 8.71
CA SER A 612 -33.56 -30.01 8.85
C SER A 612 -34.12 -29.51 7.52
N ASP A 613 -35.33 -28.99 7.51
CA ASP A 613 -35.92 -28.36 6.32
C ASP A 613 -35.23 -27.00 6.08
N LEU A 614 -34.57 -26.84 4.92
CA LEU A 614 -33.79 -25.66 4.58
C LEU A 614 -34.62 -24.36 4.61
N SER A 615 -35.93 -24.49 4.32
CA SER A 615 -36.89 -23.39 4.34
C SER A 615 -37.21 -22.91 5.77
N GLU A 616 -37.26 -23.80 6.75
CA GLU A 616 -37.44 -23.46 8.17
C GLU A 616 -36.19 -22.80 8.77
N LEU A 617 -35.01 -23.27 8.37
CA LEU A 617 -33.70 -22.68 8.73
C LEU A 617 -33.56 -21.23 8.25
N LEU A 618 -34.11 -20.90 7.07
CA LEU A 618 -34.04 -19.56 6.48
C LEU A 618 -35.08 -18.59 7.04
N THR A 619 -36.25 -19.08 7.42
CA THR A 619 -37.39 -18.21 7.79
C THR A 619 -37.52 -17.93 9.30
N GLN A 620 -37.04 -18.79 10.18
CA GLN A 620 -37.20 -18.65 11.66
C GLN A 620 -35.96 -18.14 12.39
N GLY A 621 -34.96 -17.61 11.69
CA GLY A 621 -33.81 -16.94 12.32
C GLY A 621 -32.90 -17.86 13.14
N GLY A 622 -32.76 -19.10 12.74
CA GLY A 622 -31.86 -20.07 13.37
C GLY A 622 -32.55 -21.14 14.17
N LEU A 623 -31.92 -22.26 14.33
CA LEU A 623 -32.32 -23.49 15.03
C LEU A 623 -32.75 -23.21 16.47
N THR A 624 -33.90 -22.59 16.68
CA THR A 624 -34.48 -22.38 18.01
C THR A 624 -35.05 -23.68 18.61
N SER A 625 -35.10 -24.75 17.82
CA SER A 625 -35.51 -26.09 18.23
C SER A 625 -34.46 -27.15 17.92
N LEU A 626 -33.21 -26.95 18.37
CA LEU A 626 -32.24 -28.05 18.43
C LEU A 626 -32.65 -29.03 19.52
N ALA A 627 -33.70 -29.83 19.29
CA ALA A 627 -34.14 -30.90 20.18
C ALA A 627 -33.48 -32.22 19.76
N GLY A 628 -32.94 -32.90 20.74
CA GLY A 628 -32.51 -34.28 20.61
C GLY A 628 -31.33 -34.56 19.68
N ASP A 629 -31.54 -35.27 18.60
CA ASP A 629 -30.46 -35.82 17.75
C ASP A 629 -29.76 -34.79 16.88
N THR A 630 -30.42 -33.73 16.45
CA THR A 630 -29.83 -32.64 15.67
C THR A 630 -28.80 -31.87 16.51
N PHE A 631 -29.06 -31.68 17.78
CA PHE A 631 -28.12 -31.04 18.70
C PHE A 631 -26.89 -31.92 18.97
N ARG A 632 -27.10 -33.24 19.12
CA ARG A 632 -25.98 -34.20 19.25
C ARG A 632 -25.08 -34.21 17.99
N LEU A 633 -25.69 -34.18 16.80
CA LEU A 633 -24.96 -34.08 15.53
C LEU A 633 -24.17 -32.75 15.40
N TYR A 634 -24.73 -31.65 15.88
CA TYR A 634 -24.06 -30.36 15.90
C TYR A 634 -22.85 -30.34 16.84
N LEU A 635 -22.98 -30.92 18.05
CA LEU A 635 -21.85 -31.11 18.97
C LEU A 635 -20.76 -32.04 18.38
N ALA A 636 -21.19 -33.12 17.74
CA ALA A 636 -20.26 -34.04 17.06
C ALA A 636 -19.51 -33.33 15.92
N MET A 637 -20.19 -32.51 15.12
CA MET A 637 -19.58 -31.68 14.08
C MET A 637 -18.51 -30.74 14.67
N LEU A 638 -18.84 -30.05 15.77
CA LEU A 638 -17.89 -29.17 16.44
C LEU A 638 -16.68 -29.91 17.03
N ALA A 639 -16.90 -31.08 17.61
CA ALA A 639 -15.81 -31.95 18.07
C ALA A 639 -14.91 -32.38 16.90
N CYS A 640 -15.48 -32.76 15.76
CA CYS A 640 -14.74 -33.09 14.54
C CYS A 640 -13.95 -31.89 13.99
N LEU A 641 -14.51 -30.68 14.00
CA LEU A 641 -13.83 -29.45 13.62
C LEU A 641 -12.68 -29.10 14.59
N LEU A 642 -12.88 -29.36 15.88
CA LEU A 642 -11.85 -29.14 16.90
C LEU A 642 -10.67 -30.14 16.70
N VAL A 643 -10.98 -31.41 16.39
CA VAL A 643 -9.97 -32.41 16.04
C VAL A 643 -9.20 -32.00 14.78
N LEU A 644 -9.90 -31.49 13.75
CA LEU A 644 -9.28 -30.93 12.55
C LEU A 644 -8.35 -29.78 12.92
N ALA A 645 -8.82 -28.82 13.74
CA ALA A 645 -8.05 -27.67 14.18
C ALA A 645 -6.78 -28.06 14.93
N VAL A 646 -6.90 -28.96 15.94
CA VAL A 646 -5.76 -29.44 16.74
C VAL A 646 -4.77 -30.22 15.88
N SER A 647 -5.24 -31.01 14.92
CA SER A 647 -4.40 -31.83 14.05
C SER A 647 -3.53 -31.01 13.12
N PHE A 648 -4.05 -29.90 12.59
CA PHE A 648 -3.30 -28.96 11.75
C PHE A 648 -2.66 -27.81 12.55
N SER A 649 -2.90 -27.70 13.87
CA SER A 649 -2.20 -26.73 14.70
C SER A 649 -0.71 -27.09 14.75
N ARG A 650 0.14 -26.21 14.25
CA ARG A 650 1.60 -26.33 14.39
C ARG A 650 2.00 -25.79 15.77
N ALA A 651 2.93 -26.46 16.44
CA ALA A 651 3.52 -25.89 17.64
C ALA A 651 4.19 -24.58 17.29
N ALA A 652 3.76 -23.49 17.93
CA ALA A 652 4.35 -22.18 17.70
C ALA A 652 5.82 -22.20 18.09
N PRO A 653 6.72 -21.70 17.25
CA PRO A 653 8.05 -21.38 17.70
C PRO A 653 7.96 -20.15 18.56
N GLN A 654 8.30 -20.27 19.80
CA GLN A 654 8.56 -19.28 20.82
C GLN A 654 7.56 -18.11 21.02
N PRO A 655 7.29 -17.75 22.27
CA PRO A 655 6.37 -16.66 22.57
C PRO A 655 6.87 -15.38 21.90
N VAL A 656 5.98 -14.71 21.22
CA VAL A 656 6.14 -13.31 20.91
C VAL A 656 6.40 -12.64 22.27
N HIS A 657 7.64 -12.25 22.53
CA HIS A 657 7.96 -11.40 23.65
C HIS A 657 7.20 -10.10 23.41
N SER A 658 6.01 -10.02 23.97
CA SER A 658 5.39 -8.74 24.23
C SER A 658 6.32 -8.00 25.17
N SER A 659 7.18 -7.17 24.63
CA SER A 659 7.88 -6.10 25.37
C SER A 659 6.88 -5.02 25.81
N LEU A 660 5.65 -5.41 26.07
CA LEU A 660 4.62 -4.63 26.72
C LEU A 660 4.86 -4.71 28.22
N GLY A 661 5.88 -3.97 28.66
CA GLY A 661 5.97 -3.53 30.03
C GLY A 661 4.64 -2.88 30.38
N GLY A 662 3.82 -3.58 31.18
CA GLY A 662 2.51 -3.10 31.58
C GLY A 662 2.68 -1.73 32.25
N ARG A 663 2.26 -0.67 31.56
CA ARG A 663 2.17 0.64 32.22
C ARG A 663 1.21 0.54 33.38
N PRO A 664 1.55 1.05 34.55
CA PRO A 664 0.61 1.14 35.63
C PRO A 664 -0.58 1.99 35.17
N LEU A 665 -1.79 1.42 35.19
CA LEU A 665 -3.02 2.15 34.90
C LEU A 665 -3.05 3.43 35.76
N SER A 666 -3.35 4.57 35.13
CA SER A 666 -3.49 5.82 35.90
C SER A 666 -4.55 5.66 36.98
N GLY A 667 -4.45 6.39 38.08
CA GLY A 667 -5.48 6.33 39.14
C GLY A 667 -6.89 6.63 38.61
N ARG A 668 -7.01 7.56 37.64
CA ARG A 668 -8.25 7.90 36.93
C ARG A 668 -8.78 6.73 36.10
N THR A 669 -7.95 6.03 35.37
CA THR A 669 -8.32 4.85 34.58
C THR A 669 -8.84 3.70 35.49
N LYS A 670 -8.14 3.44 36.61
CA LYS A 670 -8.57 2.43 37.56
C LYS A 670 -9.94 2.77 38.14
N LEU A 671 -10.14 4.04 38.53
CA LEU A 671 -11.43 4.53 39.06
C LEU A 671 -12.54 4.39 38.00
N ALA A 672 -12.29 4.82 36.78
CA ALA A 672 -13.26 4.72 35.67
C ALA A 672 -13.63 3.27 35.36
N SER A 673 -12.65 2.36 35.33
CA SER A 673 -12.90 0.92 35.07
C SER A 673 -13.71 0.28 36.20
N VAL A 674 -13.43 0.63 37.46
CA VAL A 674 -14.23 0.15 38.61
C VAL A 674 -15.64 0.73 38.57
N LEU A 675 -15.79 2.03 38.28
CA LEU A 675 -17.09 2.67 38.16
C LEU A 675 -17.92 2.05 37.02
N SER A 676 -17.36 1.78 35.86
CA SER A 676 -18.09 1.14 34.76
C SER A 676 -18.52 -0.29 35.13
N LEU A 677 -17.67 -1.07 35.79
CA LEU A 677 -18.01 -2.42 36.25
C LEU A 677 -19.14 -2.45 37.26
N LEU A 678 -19.33 -1.38 38.05
CA LEU A 678 -20.42 -1.25 39.03
C LEU A 678 -21.65 -0.58 38.45
N LEU A 679 -21.45 0.51 37.65
CA LEU A 679 -22.56 1.31 37.11
C LEU A 679 -23.35 0.52 36.07
N VAL A 680 -22.66 -0.17 35.12
CA VAL A 680 -23.36 -0.87 34.04
C VAL A 680 -24.36 -1.93 34.56
N PRO A 681 -24.01 -2.86 35.47
CA PRO A 681 -24.98 -3.76 36.06
C PRO A 681 -26.10 -3.04 36.80
N LEU A 682 -25.78 -1.94 37.49
CA LEU A 682 -26.78 -1.14 38.24
C LEU A 682 -27.75 -0.46 37.25
N THR A 683 -27.28 0.13 36.16
CA THR A 683 -28.12 0.73 35.12
C THR A 683 -29.04 -0.31 34.48
N ILE A 684 -28.53 -1.50 34.19
CA ILE A 684 -29.33 -2.61 33.67
C ILE A 684 -30.39 -3.00 34.66
N PHE A 685 -30.04 -3.15 35.96
CA PHE A 685 -30.97 -3.51 37.02
C PHE A 685 -32.08 -2.46 37.20
N ILE A 686 -31.70 -1.18 37.29
CA ILE A 686 -32.67 -0.05 37.41
C ILE A 686 -33.56 0.00 36.17
N GLY A 687 -32.97 -0.19 34.96
CA GLY A 687 -33.70 -0.22 33.70
C GLY A 687 -34.80 -1.27 33.67
N ILE A 688 -34.51 -2.45 34.18
CA ILE A 688 -35.51 -3.55 34.28
C ILE A 688 -36.58 -3.25 35.31
N VAL A 689 -36.20 -2.76 36.50
CA VAL A 689 -37.13 -2.56 37.63
C VAL A 689 -38.08 -1.38 37.38
N TYR A 690 -37.56 -0.23 36.90
CA TYR A 690 -38.33 1.00 36.76
C TYR A 690 -38.92 1.25 35.40
N PHE A 691 -38.21 0.90 34.32
CA PHE A 691 -38.62 1.21 32.95
C PHE A 691 -39.28 0.04 32.22
N GLY A 692 -39.26 -1.14 32.79
CA GLY A 692 -39.87 -2.33 32.21
C GLY A 692 -39.26 -2.81 30.91
N LYS A 693 -39.81 -3.87 30.32
CA LYS A 693 -39.24 -4.58 29.15
C LYS A 693 -39.22 -3.77 27.84
N LYS A 694 -40.00 -2.67 27.77
CA LYS A 694 -40.10 -1.87 26.51
C LYS A 694 -39.02 -0.81 26.36
N SER A 695 -38.26 -0.48 27.40
CA SER A 695 -37.29 0.60 27.40
C SER A 695 -35.84 0.14 27.17
N TYR A 696 -35.63 -1.08 26.62
CA TYR A 696 -34.32 -1.65 26.41
C TYR A 696 -33.41 -0.77 25.53
N GLY A 697 -33.98 -0.02 24.57
CA GLY A 697 -33.21 0.90 23.72
C GLY A 697 -32.53 2.01 24.51
N VAL A 698 -33.24 2.63 25.47
CA VAL A 698 -32.69 3.68 26.34
C VAL A 698 -31.61 3.11 27.26
N VAL A 699 -31.86 1.94 27.85
CA VAL A 699 -30.89 1.25 28.70
C VAL A 699 -29.63 0.88 27.91
N SER A 700 -29.78 0.43 26.65
CA SER A 700 -28.64 0.11 25.78
C SER A 700 -27.79 1.33 25.50
N ILE A 701 -28.41 2.49 25.24
CA ILE A 701 -27.69 3.75 25.01
C ILE A 701 -26.94 4.19 26.27
N LEU A 702 -27.60 4.12 27.46
CA LEU A 702 -26.96 4.45 28.72
C LEU A 702 -25.76 3.54 29.00
N VAL A 703 -25.92 2.21 28.84
CA VAL A 703 -24.80 1.25 28.95
C VAL A 703 -23.69 1.55 28.01
N LEU A 704 -24.02 1.93 26.76
CA LEU A 704 -23.02 2.34 25.80
C LEU A 704 -22.22 3.56 26.28
N LEU A 705 -22.89 4.59 26.76
CA LEU A 705 -22.25 5.79 27.30
C LEU A 705 -21.36 5.49 28.50
N GLU A 706 -21.84 4.64 29.43
CA GLU A 706 -21.05 4.17 30.57
C GLU A 706 -19.84 3.36 30.18
N CYS A 707 -19.95 2.52 29.16
CA CYS A 707 -18.81 1.78 28.59
C CYS A 707 -17.79 2.71 27.92
N MET A 708 -18.24 3.82 27.32
CA MET A 708 -17.36 4.81 26.69
C MET A 708 -16.66 5.71 27.71
N ALA A 709 -17.20 5.89 28.92
CA ALA A 709 -16.64 6.79 29.91
C ALA A 709 -15.17 6.50 30.29
N PRO A 710 -14.74 5.25 30.58
CA PRO A 710 -13.32 4.96 30.83
C PRO A 710 -12.44 5.30 29.65
N PHE A 711 -12.92 5.02 28.43
CA PHE A 711 -12.20 5.32 27.21
C PHE A 711 -12.09 6.83 26.97
N ALA A 712 -13.17 7.58 27.18
CA ALA A 712 -13.16 9.04 27.08
C ALA A 712 -12.18 9.68 28.08
N LEU A 713 -12.14 9.19 29.32
CA LEU A 713 -11.20 9.67 30.35
C LEU A 713 -9.72 9.39 30.02
N ILE A 714 -9.44 8.27 29.32
CA ILE A 714 -8.10 7.97 28.82
C ILE A 714 -7.78 8.86 27.62
N PHE A 715 -8.74 9.07 26.75
CA PHE A 715 -8.62 9.93 25.59
C PHE A 715 -8.28 11.38 25.94
N GLU A 716 -8.96 11.94 26.93
CA GLU A 716 -8.70 13.29 27.39
C GLU A 716 -7.25 13.51 27.87
N GLY A 717 -6.63 12.43 28.40
CA GLY A 717 -5.25 12.44 28.89
C GLY A 717 -4.18 12.15 27.80
N ARG A 718 -4.54 11.46 26.71
CA ARG A 718 -3.58 10.94 25.72
C ARG A 718 -3.56 11.68 24.40
N LYS A 719 -4.55 12.52 24.07
CA LYS A 719 -4.76 13.09 22.74
C LYS A 719 -4.68 11.98 21.65
N PRO A 720 -5.64 11.05 21.60
CA PRO A 720 -5.56 9.89 20.70
C PRO A 720 -5.46 10.30 19.25
N LYS A 721 -4.63 9.59 18.52
CA LYS A 721 -4.51 9.80 17.08
C LYS A 721 -5.79 9.26 16.41
N ALA A 722 -6.32 9.95 15.40
CA ALA A 722 -7.51 9.52 14.63
C ALA A 722 -7.38 8.08 14.11
N ARG A 723 -6.15 7.61 13.86
CA ARG A 723 -5.82 6.24 13.42
C ARG A 723 -6.23 5.16 14.43
N GLU A 724 -6.20 5.45 15.73
CA GLU A 724 -6.67 4.50 16.78
C GLU A 724 -8.18 4.30 16.70
N LEU A 725 -8.93 5.37 16.50
CA LEU A 725 -10.40 5.31 16.34
C LEU A 725 -10.79 4.51 15.09
N VAL A 726 -10.13 4.75 13.97
CA VAL A 726 -10.37 4.01 12.72
C VAL A 726 -10.12 2.51 12.93
N LEU A 727 -9.06 2.15 13.64
CA LEU A 727 -8.74 0.75 13.91
C LEU A 727 -9.78 0.08 14.81
N ILE A 728 -10.24 0.77 15.86
CA ILE A 728 -11.31 0.27 16.73
C ILE A 728 -12.60 0.07 15.92
N ALA A 729 -12.97 1.05 15.10
CA ALA A 729 -14.14 0.95 14.23
C ALA A 729 -14.04 -0.23 13.24
N ALA A 730 -12.85 -0.44 12.66
CA ALA A 730 -12.59 -1.56 11.75
C ALA A 730 -12.71 -2.92 12.47
N LEU A 731 -12.23 -3.04 13.70
CA LEU A 731 -12.37 -4.26 14.52
C LEU A 731 -13.84 -4.54 14.87
N CYS A 732 -14.61 -3.51 15.21
CA CYS A 732 -16.06 -3.62 15.41
C CYS A 732 -16.77 -4.07 14.13
N ALA A 733 -16.46 -3.43 12.99
CA ALA A 733 -17.04 -3.80 11.69
C ALA A 733 -16.72 -5.25 11.32
N LEU A 734 -15.49 -5.71 11.56
CA LEU A 734 -15.08 -7.09 11.31
C LEU A 734 -15.83 -8.08 12.20
N ALA A 735 -16.08 -7.75 13.47
CA ALA A 735 -16.85 -8.57 14.38
C ALA A 735 -18.31 -8.68 13.94
N VAL A 736 -18.93 -7.58 13.50
CA VAL A 736 -20.30 -7.53 12.96
C VAL A 736 -20.40 -8.32 11.65
N ALA A 737 -19.47 -8.13 10.74
CA ALA A 737 -19.40 -8.87 9.48
C ALA A 737 -19.21 -10.39 9.70
N GLY A 738 -18.36 -10.78 10.64
CA GLY A 738 -18.19 -12.18 11.03
C GLY A 738 -19.44 -12.79 11.62
N ARG A 739 -20.24 -12.03 12.40
CA ARG A 739 -21.55 -12.45 12.87
C ARG A 739 -22.55 -12.61 11.73
N ALA A 740 -22.52 -11.70 10.78
CA ALA A 740 -23.36 -11.73 9.57
C ALA A 740 -23.07 -12.94 8.69
N ALA A 741 -21.80 -13.19 8.40
CA ALA A 741 -21.37 -14.28 7.54
C ALA A 741 -21.78 -15.67 8.08
N LEU A 742 -21.83 -15.82 9.40
CA LEU A 742 -22.19 -17.09 10.08
C LEU A 742 -23.56 -17.01 10.76
N PHE A 743 -24.45 -16.15 10.26
CA PHE A 743 -25.78 -15.93 10.88
C PHE A 743 -26.58 -17.21 10.99
N MET A 744 -26.52 -18.09 10.00
CA MET A 744 -27.24 -19.36 9.95
C MET A 744 -26.81 -20.39 11.01
N LEU A 745 -25.65 -20.24 11.61
CA LEU A 745 -25.10 -21.17 12.60
C LEU A 745 -25.34 -20.65 14.03
N PRO A 746 -26.21 -21.26 14.83
CA PRO A 746 -26.50 -20.81 16.19
C PRO A 746 -25.26 -20.95 17.08
N GLY A 747 -24.94 -19.91 17.83
CA GLY A 747 -23.76 -19.91 18.72
C GLY A 747 -22.39 -20.00 18.07
N PHE A 748 -22.29 -20.33 16.77
CA PHE A 748 -21.03 -20.48 16.05
C PHE A 748 -20.63 -19.19 15.36
N LYS A 749 -20.04 -18.25 16.10
CA LYS A 749 -19.70 -16.91 15.61
C LYS A 749 -18.32 -16.46 16.08
N PRO A 750 -17.55 -15.69 15.29
CA PRO A 750 -16.19 -15.27 15.64
C PRO A 750 -16.13 -14.05 16.57
N VAL A 751 -17.27 -13.48 16.98
CA VAL A 751 -17.33 -12.20 17.69
C VAL A 751 -16.49 -12.21 18.97
N ALA A 752 -16.68 -13.21 19.84
CA ALA A 752 -15.94 -13.31 21.10
C ALA A 752 -14.42 -13.46 20.86
N ALA A 753 -14.02 -14.22 19.83
CA ALA A 753 -12.63 -14.37 19.46
C ALA A 753 -12.01 -13.03 19.01
N LEU A 754 -12.69 -12.25 18.17
CA LEU A 754 -12.22 -10.95 17.71
C LEU A 754 -12.16 -9.92 18.85
N VAL A 755 -13.12 -9.94 19.76
CA VAL A 755 -13.14 -9.10 20.96
C VAL A 755 -11.95 -9.44 21.89
N ILE A 756 -11.68 -10.72 22.11
CA ILE A 756 -10.51 -11.18 22.89
C ILE A 756 -9.21 -10.70 22.25
N LEU A 757 -9.04 -10.89 20.92
CA LEU A 757 -7.86 -10.45 20.20
C LEU A 757 -7.68 -8.92 20.25
N SER A 758 -8.79 -8.15 20.21
CA SER A 758 -8.75 -6.71 20.38
C SER A 758 -8.27 -6.31 21.77
N GLY A 759 -8.74 -6.98 22.83
CA GLY A 759 -8.29 -6.77 24.19
C GLY A 759 -6.80 -7.11 24.39
N VAL A 760 -6.36 -8.24 23.84
CA VAL A 760 -4.96 -8.68 23.90
C VAL A 760 -4.04 -7.69 23.18
N ALA A 761 -4.45 -7.21 22.01
CA ALA A 761 -3.64 -6.31 21.18
C ALA A 761 -3.59 -4.88 21.72
N PHE A 762 -4.73 -4.29 22.12
CA PHE A 762 -4.86 -2.85 22.42
C PHE A 762 -5.21 -2.51 23.88
N GLY A 763 -5.43 -3.51 24.71
CA GLY A 763 -5.73 -3.31 26.13
C GLY A 763 -7.19 -3.57 26.51
N GLY A 764 -7.40 -3.71 27.81
CA GLY A 764 -8.72 -4.10 28.35
C GLY A 764 -9.81 -3.11 28.00
N GLU A 765 -9.53 -1.82 28.07
CA GLU A 765 -10.50 -0.76 27.79
C GLU A 765 -10.95 -0.77 26.32
N THR A 766 -10.01 -0.94 25.40
CA THR A 766 -10.31 -1.10 23.97
C THR A 766 -11.09 -2.39 23.71
N GLY A 767 -10.70 -3.50 24.35
CA GLY A 767 -11.43 -4.76 24.28
C GLY A 767 -12.87 -4.64 24.76
N PHE A 768 -13.11 -3.91 25.87
CA PHE A 768 -14.44 -3.63 26.37
C PHE A 768 -15.29 -2.85 25.37
N LEU A 769 -14.72 -1.77 24.83
CA LEU A 769 -15.40 -0.92 23.85
C LEU A 769 -15.75 -1.70 22.57
N VAL A 770 -14.80 -2.45 22.01
CA VAL A 770 -15.03 -3.27 20.82
C VAL A 770 -16.14 -4.30 21.08
N GLY A 771 -16.14 -4.95 22.24
CA GLY A 771 -17.16 -5.93 22.62
C GLY A 771 -18.56 -5.31 22.73
N ALA A 772 -18.69 -4.21 23.46
CA ALA A 772 -19.96 -3.51 23.66
C ALA A 772 -20.51 -2.95 22.35
N MET A 773 -19.68 -2.24 21.57
CA MET A 773 -20.06 -1.64 20.28
C MET A 773 -20.44 -2.69 19.23
N SER A 774 -19.67 -3.78 19.14
CA SER A 774 -19.97 -4.87 18.21
C SER A 774 -21.33 -5.51 18.49
N MET A 775 -21.69 -5.68 19.77
CA MET A 775 -22.99 -6.24 20.13
C MET A 775 -24.13 -5.26 19.84
N LEU A 776 -23.97 -3.98 20.17
CA LEU A 776 -24.99 -2.97 19.87
C LEU A 776 -25.24 -2.88 18.37
N THR A 777 -24.17 -2.65 17.58
CA THR A 777 -24.26 -2.49 16.11
C THR A 777 -24.83 -3.73 15.44
N SER A 778 -24.36 -4.92 15.83
CA SER A 778 -24.86 -6.16 15.24
C SER A 778 -26.32 -6.42 15.59
N ASN A 779 -26.77 -6.06 16.80
CA ASN A 779 -28.17 -6.24 17.18
C ASN A 779 -29.10 -5.24 16.45
N VAL A 780 -28.62 -4.07 16.02
CA VAL A 780 -29.38 -3.20 15.11
C VAL A 780 -29.69 -3.91 13.80
N LEU A 781 -28.75 -4.72 13.29
CA LEU A 781 -28.91 -5.46 12.04
C LEU A 781 -29.70 -6.78 12.20
N PHE A 782 -29.51 -7.50 13.31
CA PHE A 782 -30.05 -8.85 13.53
C PHE A 782 -31.18 -8.93 14.54
N GLY A 783 -31.66 -7.81 15.06
CA GLY A 783 -32.75 -7.69 15.99
C GLY A 783 -32.31 -7.21 17.36
N GLN A 784 -32.90 -6.08 17.79
CA GLN A 784 -32.75 -5.49 19.09
C GLN A 784 -33.77 -6.11 20.09
N GLY A 785 -33.35 -6.24 21.32
CA GLY A 785 -34.23 -6.76 22.41
C GLY A 785 -33.73 -6.37 23.77
N PRO A 786 -34.49 -6.72 24.82
CA PRO A 786 -34.14 -6.40 26.21
C PRO A 786 -32.86 -7.11 26.69
N TRP A 787 -32.38 -8.09 25.95
CA TRP A 787 -31.12 -8.78 26.19
C TRP A 787 -29.88 -7.98 25.73
N THR A 788 -30.06 -6.95 24.88
CA THR A 788 -28.95 -6.20 24.28
C THR A 788 -27.99 -5.59 25.30
N PRO A 789 -28.43 -4.91 26.37
CA PRO A 789 -27.52 -4.36 27.37
C PRO A 789 -26.65 -5.43 28.05
N PHE A 790 -27.23 -6.58 28.32
CA PHE A 790 -26.51 -7.70 28.95
C PHE A 790 -25.47 -8.28 28.03
N GLN A 791 -25.77 -8.40 26.71
CA GLN A 791 -24.81 -8.83 25.73
C GLN A 791 -23.64 -7.84 25.55
N MET A 792 -23.94 -6.54 25.56
CA MET A 792 -22.93 -5.47 25.50
C MET A 792 -21.96 -5.58 26.67
N PHE A 793 -22.51 -5.72 27.87
CA PHE A 793 -21.69 -5.83 29.08
C PHE A 793 -20.89 -7.14 29.13
N ALA A 794 -21.51 -8.28 28.85
CA ALA A 794 -20.85 -9.59 28.87
C ALA A 794 -19.69 -9.68 27.86
N MET A 795 -19.92 -9.22 26.63
CA MET A 795 -18.92 -9.25 25.58
C MET A 795 -17.82 -8.22 25.85
N GLY A 796 -18.19 -7.03 26.34
CA GLY A 796 -17.22 -6.02 26.77
C GLY A 796 -16.33 -6.53 27.90
N LEU A 797 -16.92 -7.19 28.92
CA LEU A 797 -16.17 -7.76 30.06
C LEU A 797 -15.19 -8.84 29.61
N ILE A 798 -15.54 -9.69 28.64
CA ILE A 798 -14.62 -10.69 28.05
C ILE A 798 -13.40 -9.99 27.42
N GLY A 799 -13.64 -8.93 26.62
CA GLY A 799 -12.55 -8.15 26.01
C GLY A 799 -11.67 -7.47 27.05
N PHE A 800 -12.25 -6.92 28.09
CA PHE A 800 -11.53 -6.30 29.20
C PHE A 800 -10.64 -7.30 29.95
N LEU A 801 -11.20 -8.44 30.34
CA LEU A 801 -10.49 -9.51 31.04
C LEU A 801 -9.34 -10.07 30.17
N ALA A 802 -9.57 -10.23 28.87
CA ALA A 802 -8.52 -10.64 27.93
C ALA A 802 -7.34 -9.65 27.94
N GLY A 803 -7.63 -8.34 27.81
CA GLY A 803 -6.59 -7.33 27.86
C GLY A 803 -5.82 -7.32 29.17
N VAL A 804 -6.51 -7.37 30.29
CA VAL A 804 -5.86 -7.39 31.63
C VAL A 804 -5.02 -8.65 31.83
N SER A 805 -5.53 -9.82 31.44
CA SER A 805 -4.86 -11.11 31.69
C SER A 805 -3.59 -11.29 30.87
N PHE A 806 -3.63 -10.89 29.59
CA PHE A 806 -2.52 -11.11 28.68
C PHE A 806 -1.51 -9.95 28.70
N GLN A 807 -1.94 -8.69 28.82
CA GLN A 807 -1.00 -7.57 28.87
C GLN A 807 -0.24 -7.45 30.21
N LYS A 808 -0.85 -7.88 31.33
CA LYS A 808 -0.12 -7.93 32.62
C LYS A 808 0.77 -9.16 32.78
N GLY A 809 0.85 -10.03 31.75
CA GLY A 809 1.68 -11.21 31.77
C GLY A 809 1.17 -12.34 32.65
N LEU A 810 -0.09 -12.27 33.15
CA LEU A 810 -0.73 -13.36 33.89
C LEU A 810 -0.89 -14.60 33.03
N LEU A 811 -1.19 -14.41 31.74
CA LEU A 811 -1.26 -15.47 30.73
C LEU A 811 -0.34 -15.13 29.57
N ARG A 812 0.29 -16.13 28.97
CA ARG A 812 1.12 -15.95 27.76
C ARG A 812 0.24 -15.97 26.51
N ALA A 813 0.43 -15.02 25.58
CA ALA A 813 -0.29 -14.96 24.32
C ALA A 813 0.16 -16.07 23.36
N GLY A 814 -0.43 -17.24 23.50
CA GLY A 814 -0.21 -18.41 22.65
C GLY A 814 -1.55 -19.02 22.23
N ARG A 815 -1.56 -19.89 21.21
CA ARG A 815 -2.80 -20.48 20.66
C ARG A 815 -3.62 -21.20 21.73
N ALA A 816 -2.99 -22.09 22.51
CA ALA A 816 -3.68 -22.87 23.52
C ALA A 816 -4.17 -22.00 24.71
N PRO A 817 -3.37 -21.12 25.33
CA PRO A 817 -3.86 -20.23 26.37
C PRO A 817 -5.00 -19.33 25.92
N LEU A 818 -4.93 -18.78 24.70
CA LEU A 818 -6.00 -17.94 24.13
C LEU A 818 -7.28 -18.74 23.90
N ALA A 819 -7.19 -19.94 23.33
CA ALA A 819 -8.33 -20.81 23.10
C ALA A 819 -9.00 -21.24 24.40
N ILE A 820 -8.21 -21.64 25.43
CA ILE A 820 -8.70 -22.01 26.76
C ILE A 820 -9.34 -20.81 27.43
N PHE A 821 -8.69 -19.63 27.42
CA PHE A 821 -9.24 -18.41 27.96
C PHE A 821 -10.57 -18.07 27.28
N GLY A 822 -10.63 -18.16 25.95
CA GLY A 822 -11.83 -17.89 25.16
C GLY A 822 -12.99 -18.81 25.54
N ALA A 823 -12.74 -20.13 25.62
CA ALA A 823 -13.76 -21.10 26.02
C ALA A 823 -14.27 -20.86 27.45
N VAL A 824 -13.33 -20.70 28.39
CA VAL A 824 -13.67 -20.46 29.81
C VAL A 824 -14.42 -19.14 30.00
N SER A 825 -13.98 -18.06 29.38
CA SER A 825 -14.62 -16.74 29.50
C SER A 825 -16.03 -16.73 28.89
N VAL A 826 -16.26 -17.45 27.80
CA VAL A 826 -17.62 -17.56 27.22
C VAL A 826 -18.54 -18.31 28.16
N VAL A 827 -18.12 -19.44 28.73
CA VAL A 827 -19.00 -20.21 29.68
C VAL A 827 -19.22 -19.43 30.97
N LEU A 828 -18.14 -18.93 31.61
CA LEU A 828 -18.23 -18.32 32.91
C LEU A 828 -18.74 -16.86 32.88
N VAL A 829 -18.32 -16.07 31.92
CA VAL A 829 -18.68 -14.65 31.84
C VAL A 829 -19.92 -14.46 30.98
N TYR A 830 -19.90 -14.90 29.72
CA TYR A 830 -21.06 -14.71 28.85
C TYR A 830 -22.26 -15.51 29.31
N GLY A 831 -22.13 -16.82 29.51
CA GLY A 831 -23.18 -17.70 30.04
C GLY A 831 -23.58 -17.31 31.47
N GLY A 832 -22.58 -16.94 32.31
CA GLY A 832 -22.81 -16.47 33.68
C GLY A 832 -23.66 -15.22 33.78
N ILE A 833 -23.65 -14.35 32.79
CA ILE A 833 -24.46 -13.12 32.71
C ILE A 833 -25.75 -13.36 31.93
N MET A 834 -25.70 -14.04 30.78
CA MET A 834 -26.85 -14.17 29.89
C MET A 834 -27.94 -15.13 30.42
N ASN A 835 -27.55 -16.23 31.10
CA ASN A 835 -28.52 -17.16 31.65
C ASN A 835 -29.37 -16.52 32.77
N PRO A 836 -28.82 -15.86 33.81
CA PRO A 836 -29.62 -15.14 34.78
C PRO A 836 -30.38 -13.96 34.16
N ALA A 837 -29.78 -13.23 33.21
CA ALA A 837 -30.48 -12.16 32.50
C ALA A 837 -31.74 -12.68 31.79
N SER A 838 -31.64 -13.83 31.12
CA SER A 838 -32.80 -14.47 30.48
C SER A 838 -33.86 -14.86 31.51
N ALA A 839 -33.47 -15.39 32.67
CA ALA A 839 -34.42 -15.69 33.77
C ALA A 839 -35.14 -14.42 34.26
N ILE A 840 -34.40 -13.32 34.48
CA ILE A 840 -34.97 -12.03 34.94
C ILE A 840 -35.89 -11.42 33.86
N LEU A 841 -35.58 -11.55 32.61
CA LEU A 841 -36.36 -10.92 31.53
C LEU A 841 -37.65 -11.66 31.19
N TYR A 842 -37.66 -13.00 31.34
CA TYR A 842 -38.78 -13.82 30.85
C TYR A 842 -39.61 -14.49 31.94
N GLN A 843 -39.17 -14.53 33.21
CA GLN A 843 -39.92 -15.13 34.31
C GLN A 843 -40.46 -14.07 35.25
N PRO A 844 -41.75 -14.15 35.60
CA PRO A 844 -42.35 -13.18 36.52
C PRO A 844 -41.86 -13.39 37.97
N ASN A 845 -41.55 -14.63 38.37
CA ASN A 845 -41.11 -14.96 39.72
C ASN A 845 -39.74 -15.64 39.68
N LEU A 846 -38.72 -14.96 40.16
CA LEU A 846 -37.37 -15.51 40.28
C LEU A 846 -37.27 -16.39 41.53
N SER A 847 -36.94 -17.67 41.31
CA SER A 847 -36.58 -18.62 42.37
C SER A 847 -35.25 -19.29 42.02
N LEU A 848 -34.58 -19.86 42.99
CA LEU A 848 -33.31 -20.56 42.78
C LEU A 848 -33.47 -21.78 41.84
N SER A 849 -34.64 -22.42 41.86
CA SER A 849 -34.99 -23.52 40.94
C SER A 849 -35.12 -23.04 39.50
N VAL A 850 -35.75 -21.89 39.26
CA VAL A 850 -35.85 -21.25 37.95
C VAL A 850 -34.45 -20.88 37.41
N LEU A 851 -33.61 -20.27 38.26
CA LEU A 851 -32.27 -19.92 37.88
C LEU A 851 -31.44 -21.15 37.49
N LYS A 852 -31.50 -22.23 38.29
CA LYS A 852 -30.86 -23.50 37.98
C LYS A 852 -31.34 -24.10 36.64
N ALA A 853 -32.63 -24.01 36.34
CA ALA A 853 -33.22 -24.48 35.10
C ALA A 853 -32.64 -23.71 33.88
N TYR A 854 -32.56 -22.38 33.98
CA TYR A 854 -31.97 -21.55 32.90
C TYR A 854 -30.50 -21.84 32.66
N TYR A 855 -29.70 -22.06 33.71
CA TYR A 855 -28.32 -22.51 33.54
C TYR A 855 -28.25 -23.91 32.91
N LEU A 856 -29.09 -24.83 33.32
CA LEU A 856 -29.04 -26.20 32.75
C LEU A 856 -29.46 -26.24 31.29
N THR A 857 -30.48 -25.46 30.90
CA THR A 857 -30.93 -25.37 29.51
C THR A 857 -30.05 -24.47 28.63
N GLY A 858 -29.40 -23.44 29.18
CA GLY A 858 -28.48 -22.55 28.49
C GLY A 858 -27.09 -23.14 28.28
N PHE A 859 -26.61 -24.01 29.18
CA PHE A 859 -25.26 -24.57 29.15
C PHE A 859 -24.86 -25.24 27.84
N PRO A 860 -25.72 -25.99 27.12
CA PRO A 860 -25.38 -26.54 25.83
C PRO A 860 -25.07 -25.47 24.77
N PHE A 861 -25.79 -24.35 24.77
CA PHE A 861 -25.56 -23.23 23.86
C PHE A 861 -24.27 -22.47 24.21
N ASP A 862 -24.00 -22.33 25.53
CA ASP A 862 -22.74 -21.74 26.00
C ASP A 862 -21.54 -22.61 25.58
N LEU A 863 -21.71 -23.94 25.61
CA LEU A 863 -20.67 -24.87 25.18
C LEU A 863 -20.36 -24.76 23.64
N VAL A 864 -21.42 -24.63 22.83
CA VAL A 864 -21.28 -24.37 21.37
C VAL A 864 -20.54 -23.07 21.13
N HIS A 865 -20.89 -22.00 21.82
CA HIS A 865 -20.28 -20.69 21.71
C HIS A 865 -18.81 -20.73 22.18
N ALA A 866 -18.52 -21.42 23.26
CA ALA A 866 -17.17 -21.64 23.79
C ALA A 866 -16.29 -22.42 22.80
N ALA A 867 -16.84 -23.52 22.25
CA ALA A 867 -16.11 -24.32 21.24
C ALA A 867 -15.83 -23.52 19.96
N ALA A 868 -16.79 -22.74 19.48
CA ALA A 868 -16.62 -21.84 18.34
C ALA A 868 -15.51 -20.79 18.61
N THR A 869 -15.57 -20.16 19.78
CA THR A 869 -14.57 -19.16 20.17
C THR A 869 -13.17 -19.77 20.26
N ALA A 870 -13.03 -20.95 20.87
CA ALA A 870 -11.77 -21.67 20.94
C ALA A 870 -11.22 -22.01 19.53
N LEU A 871 -12.10 -22.46 18.64
CA LEU A 871 -11.76 -22.81 17.27
C LEU A 871 -11.26 -21.60 16.49
N PHE A 872 -11.97 -20.47 16.52
CA PHE A 872 -11.55 -19.23 15.85
C PHE A 872 -10.24 -18.68 16.42
N LEU A 873 -10.00 -18.81 17.73
CA LEU A 873 -8.74 -18.41 18.34
C LEU A 873 -7.60 -19.36 17.97
N CYS A 874 -7.83 -20.66 17.87
CA CYS A 874 -6.83 -21.63 17.43
C CYS A 874 -6.30 -21.34 16.02
N PHE A 875 -7.18 -20.96 15.08
CA PHE A 875 -6.80 -20.70 13.69
C PHE A 875 -6.41 -19.24 13.44
N GLY A 876 -7.13 -18.30 14.02
CA GLY A 876 -7.06 -16.89 13.70
C GLY A 876 -6.17 -16.05 14.62
N ALA A 877 -5.86 -16.52 15.84
CA ALA A 877 -5.20 -15.67 16.83
C ALA A 877 -3.80 -15.21 16.39
N GLU A 878 -2.97 -16.14 15.94
CA GLU A 878 -1.57 -15.83 15.60
C GLU A 878 -1.47 -14.89 14.38
N PRO A 879 -2.07 -15.18 13.21
CA PRO A 879 -1.99 -14.30 12.07
C PRO A 879 -2.66 -12.94 12.32
N MET A 880 -3.70 -12.90 13.13
CA MET A 880 -4.38 -11.64 13.45
C MET A 880 -3.54 -10.79 14.41
N LEU A 881 -2.98 -11.37 15.48
CA LEU A 881 -2.12 -10.66 16.42
C LEU A 881 -0.85 -10.16 15.74
N GLU A 882 -0.24 -10.93 14.84
CA GLU A 882 0.92 -10.50 14.05
C GLU A 882 0.60 -9.26 13.21
N LYS A 883 -0.54 -9.26 12.51
CA LYS A 883 -1.00 -8.11 11.73
C LYS A 883 -1.31 -6.89 12.62
N LEU A 884 -1.98 -7.10 13.74
CA LEU A 884 -2.30 -6.02 14.69
C LEU A 884 -1.03 -5.44 15.30
N GLU A 885 -0.06 -6.27 15.67
CA GLU A 885 1.22 -5.82 16.21
C GLU A 885 2.03 -5.01 15.17
N ARG A 886 2.03 -5.45 13.89
CA ARG A 886 2.63 -4.68 12.81
C ARG A 886 1.99 -3.30 12.66
N VAL A 887 0.65 -3.22 12.69
CA VAL A 887 -0.09 -1.95 12.63
C VAL A 887 0.26 -1.06 13.83
N LYS A 888 0.35 -1.63 15.04
CA LYS A 888 0.76 -0.91 16.24
C LYS A 888 2.14 -0.27 16.09
N ARG A 889 3.13 -1.05 15.64
CA ARG A 889 4.52 -0.57 15.45
C ARG A 889 4.59 0.48 14.35
N LYS A 890 3.96 0.24 13.20
CA LYS A 890 3.97 1.16 12.05
C LYS A 890 3.39 2.53 12.39
N TYR A 891 2.35 2.57 13.20
CA TYR A 891 1.63 3.81 13.52
C TYR A 891 1.89 4.35 14.93
N GLY A 892 2.73 3.69 15.72
CA GLY A 892 3.06 4.11 17.10
C GLY A 892 1.83 4.21 18.01
N LEU A 893 0.93 3.21 17.94
CA LEU A 893 -0.36 3.26 18.65
C LEU A 893 -0.29 2.92 20.15
N THR A 894 0.87 2.59 20.68
CA THR A 894 1.02 2.08 22.06
C THR A 894 2.10 2.77 22.90
N GLU A 895 2.89 3.66 22.31
CA GLU A 895 3.86 4.44 23.06
C GLU A 895 3.25 5.81 23.34
N ALA A 896 2.94 6.08 24.62
CA ALA A 896 2.82 7.44 25.07
C ALA A 896 4.22 8.03 25.19
N GLU A 897 4.44 9.18 24.65
CA GLU A 897 5.56 10.06 24.93
C GLU A 897 5.73 10.31 26.41
#